data_dde087084efc65851ca19771b48c6950
#
_entry.id   dde087084efc65851ca19771b48c6950
#
_cell.length_a   1.000
_cell.length_b   1.000
_cell.length_c   1.000
_cell.angle_alpha   90.00
_cell.angle_beta   90.00
_cell.angle_gamma   90.00
#
_symmetry.space_group_name_H-M   'P 1'
#
loop_
_entity.id
_entity.type
_entity.pdbx_description
1 polymer ?
#
loop_
_entity_poly.entity_id
_entity_poly.type
_entity_poly.pdbx_seq_one_letter_code
_entity_poly.pdbx_strand_id
1 'polypeptide(L)'
;MYLEIPEHYHYSVNNKRLKIDYQNDLFKEVYQIQSLLSPIEHLDLERNPMVTESLAILIDFVIEHDYYIVQKMSMPRIIDNRRFMYLGNNALEQMGIISKDKREFTLLKMLDRSSTAIGRRLLKERLLNPIMEQEELERRYNLIERVSSHTRFLDEIMRGIYDLERLARRLNLGRLHPFEMNHIYDSMVSVKDLMQYVKKHKIQKTPFHESEVDEFLRDIVKTIDLDVSRRFTNATVDENFLMEGVDESIDTLTKENSVMMIAFEDIMKKIEELLDNANANSSTKLVTLGVLENEGYYISLSKNRFSLIESEFKKDPEFSKFDVKKLTNNVKITSEFTDELSDRIMKNRRKIVALVKDRYIQLQSVFERRYALLFERVIAYVADLDVGVSSSKIASDYNHSRPMIVDVKEDENFMQIMQLRHPLIEIQERGGLYVPNDIVMGNRDYMDLPHPKTIMLDVSVHDGHEINGVLLYGINSSGKSSLMKSIGIAVLMAQAGFFVSASVMKFSLFDSIFTRIVSKDNLAKGLSTFAVEMLELKNIFNRASIRSIVLGDEISHGTETLSGVAIVASAIKKLADIRSLFVFATHLHQLSTMPEITNINNVVDLHLSVEYDEESDKLLFNRVLQAGSGSSIYGLEFAKSLHMDKEFLDIANNIRKRLANDFDELELLVKKKKSKYNKDLYVTKCVICGAVADDVHHISHKSLADQAGFIGHFHKDHKHNLIPLCKEHHNQIHDGKIKVDGFVMTSKGLELQYEEQLSKPKMEVIEEPEINVIQEQQKEEEEAPKKVLLDDW
;
A
#
# COMPACT_ATOMS: atom_id res chain seq x y z
N MET A 1 -4.58 4.46 -16.25
CA MET A 1 -5.41 5.41 -15.51
C MET A 1 -6.45 5.94 -16.50
N TYR A 2 -7.66 5.40 -16.50
CA TYR A 2 -8.76 6.01 -17.24
C TYR A 2 -9.22 7.20 -16.41
N LEU A 3 -8.81 8.40 -16.82
CA LEU A 3 -9.47 9.62 -16.38
C LEU A 3 -10.90 9.56 -16.96
N GLU A 4 -11.90 9.31 -16.12
CA GLU A 4 -13.28 9.65 -16.45
C GLU A 4 -13.33 11.19 -16.49
N ILE A 5 -13.07 11.74 -17.66
CA ILE A 5 -13.32 13.16 -17.90
C ILE A 5 -14.84 13.24 -18.06
N PRO A 6 -15.55 13.97 -17.19
CA PRO A 6 -16.98 14.18 -17.37
C PRO A 6 -17.23 14.72 -18.77
N GLU A 7 -18.25 14.23 -19.47
CA GLU A 7 -18.59 14.58 -20.85
C GLU A 7 -18.79 16.09 -21.12
N HIS A 8 -18.73 16.93 -20.10
CA HIS A 8 -19.01 18.37 -20.16
C HIS A 8 -17.83 19.27 -20.46
N TYR A 9 -16.60 18.72 -20.54
CA TYR A 9 -15.38 19.49 -20.80
C TYR A 9 -14.76 19.18 -22.16
N HIS A 10 -15.49 19.48 -23.24
CA HIS A 10 -14.89 19.57 -24.58
C HIS A 10 -14.25 20.92 -24.77
N TYR A 11 -12.94 20.96 -24.57
CA TYR A 11 -12.13 22.14 -24.88
C TYR A 11 -11.77 22.12 -26.37
N SER A 12 -12.27 23.09 -27.14
CA SER A 12 -11.92 23.20 -28.56
C SER A 12 -10.51 23.74 -28.67
N VAL A 13 -9.56 22.90 -29.08
CA VAL A 13 -8.16 23.33 -29.31
C VAL A 13 -8.05 24.13 -30.60
N ASN A 14 -7.58 25.35 -30.50
CA ASN A 14 -7.29 26.17 -31.70
C ASN A 14 -6.00 25.61 -32.37
N ASN A 15 -6.03 25.37 -33.68
CA ASN A 15 -4.90 24.86 -34.45
C ASN A 15 -3.59 25.67 -34.33
N LYS A 16 -3.67 26.95 -33.89
CA LYS A 16 -2.47 27.75 -33.59
C LYS A 16 -1.64 27.13 -32.44
N ARG A 17 -2.29 26.51 -31.45
CA ARG A 17 -1.68 25.91 -30.26
C ARG A 17 -0.85 24.66 -30.56
N LEU A 18 -1.11 24.03 -31.69
CA LEU A 18 -0.39 22.86 -32.17
C LEU A 18 0.90 23.20 -32.94
N LYS A 19 1.13 24.50 -33.21
CA LYS A 19 2.34 24.95 -33.95
C LYS A 19 3.54 25.05 -33.02
N ILE A 20 4.68 24.54 -33.48
CA ILE A 20 5.95 24.51 -32.74
C ILE A 20 6.38 25.91 -32.33
N ASP A 21 6.23 26.89 -33.24
CA ASP A 21 6.60 28.29 -32.95
C ASP A 21 5.81 28.86 -31.78
N TYR A 22 4.48 28.60 -31.76
CA TYR A 22 3.61 29.01 -30.65
C TYR A 22 4.01 28.35 -29.32
N GLN A 23 4.32 27.06 -29.36
CA GLN A 23 4.72 26.29 -28.16
C GLN A 23 6.06 26.81 -27.62
N ASN A 24 7.02 27.10 -28.48
CA ASN A 24 8.29 27.71 -28.08
C ASN A 24 8.10 29.09 -27.44
N ASP A 25 7.29 29.97 -28.04
CA ASP A 25 7.01 31.30 -27.48
C ASP A 25 6.33 31.19 -26.12
N LEU A 26 5.32 30.30 -25.99
CA LEU A 26 4.60 30.04 -24.74
C LEU A 26 5.53 29.53 -23.63
N PHE A 27 6.34 28.52 -23.91
CA PHE A 27 7.26 27.96 -22.92
C PHE A 27 8.37 28.95 -22.53
N LYS A 28 8.85 29.75 -23.48
CA LYS A 28 9.83 30.80 -23.21
C LYS A 28 9.28 31.83 -22.22
N GLU A 29 8.03 32.27 -22.43
CA GLU A 29 7.35 33.20 -21.55
C GLU A 29 7.08 32.63 -20.18
N VAL A 30 6.48 31.45 -20.11
CA VAL A 30 6.04 30.80 -18.84
C VAL A 30 7.22 30.42 -17.96
N TYR A 31 8.23 29.78 -18.52
CA TYR A 31 9.39 29.30 -17.78
C TYR A 31 10.58 30.26 -17.78
N GLN A 32 10.44 31.48 -18.41
CA GLN A 32 11.47 32.50 -18.49
C GLN A 32 12.83 31.96 -18.99
N ILE A 33 12.78 31.08 -20.01
CA ILE A 33 13.94 30.37 -20.54
C ILE A 33 14.88 31.34 -21.25
N GLN A 34 16.13 31.43 -20.76
CA GLN A 34 17.23 32.19 -21.35
C GLN A 34 18.32 31.20 -21.79
N SER A 35 18.06 30.42 -22.81
CA SER A 35 18.98 29.41 -23.35
C SER A 35 19.26 29.62 -24.82
N LEU A 36 20.41 29.11 -25.31
CA LEU A 36 20.72 29.04 -26.75
C LEU A 36 19.93 27.91 -27.45
N LEU A 37 19.40 26.96 -26.70
CA LEU A 37 18.49 25.90 -27.18
C LEU A 37 17.08 26.47 -27.35
N SER A 38 16.30 25.89 -28.23
CA SER A 38 14.87 26.20 -28.29
C SER A 38 14.21 25.83 -26.94
N PRO A 39 13.13 26.51 -26.53
CA PRO A 39 12.43 26.17 -25.29
C PRO A 39 11.99 24.71 -25.18
N ILE A 40 11.56 24.11 -26.29
CA ILE A 40 11.21 22.70 -26.35
C ILE A 40 12.41 21.80 -26.06
N GLU A 41 13.58 22.08 -26.64
CA GLU A 41 14.83 21.35 -26.37
C GLU A 41 15.33 21.59 -24.94
N HIS A 42 15.21 22.82 -24.44
CA HIS A 42 15.60 23.14 -23.05
C HIS A 42 14.79 22.37 -22.02
N LEU A 43 13.56 22.02 -22.35
CA LEU A 43 12.65 21.23 -21.50
C LEU A 43 12.71 19.71 -21.78
N ASP A 44 13.64 19.24 -22.62
CA ASP A 44 13.78 17.83 -23.05
C ASP A 44 12.49 17.25 -23.69
N LEU A 45 11.69 18.10 -24.35
CA LEU A 45 10.38 17.72 -24.89
C LEU A 45 10.42 17.38 -26.40
N GLU A 46 11.54 17.60 -27.09
CA GLU A 46 11.66 17.43 -28.55
C GLU A 46 11.36 16.01 -29.02
N ARG A 47 11.60 15.01 -28.17
CA ARG A 47 11.34 13.58 -28.47
C ARG A 47 9.90 13.15 -28.22
N ASN A 48 9.09 14.02 -27.62
CA ASN A 48 7.74 13.71 -27.17
C ASN A 48 6.71 14.74 -27.67
N PRO A 49 6.42 14.84 -28.99
CA PRO A 49 5.55 15.88 -29.55
C PRO A 49 4.15 15.94 -28.91
N MET A 50 3.54 14.80 -28.63
CA MET A 50 2.22 14.73 -27.99
C MET A 50 2.23 15.26 -26.56
N VAL A 51 3.33 15.06 -25.83
CA VAL A 51 3.51 15.61 -24.47
C VAL A 51 3.66 17.13 -24.55
N THR A 52 4.44 17.60 -25.51
CA THR A 52 4.65 19.03 -25.78
C THR A 52 3.33 19.74 -26.10
N GLU A 53 2.53 19.19 -26.99
CA GLU A 53 1.19 19.68 -27.34
C GLU A 53 0.25 19.68 -26.13
N SER A 54 0.22 18.58 -25.39
CA SER A 54 -0.64 18.44 -24.19
C SER A 54 -0.26 19.46 -23.11
N LEU A 55 1.04 19.68 -22.91
CA LEU A 55 1.53 20.68 -21.96
C LEU A 55 1.17 22.09 -22.39
N ALA A 56 1.30 22.42 -23.67
CA ALA A 56 0.93 23.74 -24.21
C ALA A 56 -0.57 24.01 -24.03
N ILE A 57 -1.42 23.02 -24.34
CA ILE A 57 -2.87 23.12 -24.14
C ILE A 57 -3.23 23.30 -22.66
N LEU A 58 -2.56 22.58 -21.77
CA LEU A 58 -2.77 22.71 -20.32
C LEU A 58 -2.38 24.10 -19.82
N ILE A 59 -1.25 24.61 -20.24
CA ILE A 59 -0.77 25.94 -19.86
C ILE A 59 -1.75 27.01 -20.35
N ASP A 60 -2.18 26.95 -21.61
CA ASP A 60 -3.18 27.87 -22.14
C ASP A 60 -4.49 27.84 -21.36
N PHE A 61 -4.97 26.64 -21.01
CA PHE A 61 -6.15 26.50 -20.18
C PHE A 61 -5.97 27.19 -18.82
N VAL A 62 -4.79 27.04 -18.20
CA VAL A 62 -4.49 27.67 -16.91
C VAL A 62 -4.40 29.20 -17.06
N ILE A 63 -3.78 29.70 -18.16
CA ILE A 63 -3.70 31.14 -18.47
C ILE A 63 -5.10 31.77 -18.55
N GLU A 64 -6.05 31.11 -19.23
CA GLU A 64 -7.43 31.59 -19.36
C GLU A 64 -8.17 31.69 -18.02
N HIS A 65 -7.76 30.88 -17.02
CA HIS A 65 -8.42 30.83 -15.71
C HIS A 65 -7.71 31.64 -14.63
N ASP A 66 -6.37 31.59 -14.56
CA ASP A 66 -5.57 32.36 -13.60
C ASP A 66 -4.12 32.49 -14.09
N TYR A 67 -3.83 33.60 -14.77
CA TYR A 67 -2.48 33.92 -15.31
C TYR A 67 -1.39 33.93 -14.21
N TYR A 68 -1.75 34.27 -12.98
CA TYR A 68 -0.80 34.34 -11.85
C TYR A 68 -0.23 32.98 -11.47
N ILE A 69 -1.02 31.90 -11.64
CA ILE A 69 -0.55 30.53 -11.39
C ILE A 69 0.55 30.15 -12.37
N VAL A 70 0.39 30.53 -13.63
CA VAL A 70 1.32 30.18 -14.71
C VAL A 70 2.70 30.81 -14.51
N GLN A 71 2.77 32.05 -14.03
CA GLN A 71 4.05 32.75 -13.75
C GLN A 71 4.89 32.04 -12.67
N LYS A 72 4.29 31.16 -11.89
CA LYS A 72 4.92 30.43 -10.79
C LYS A 72 4.99 28.92 -11.03
N MET A 73 4.75 28.46 -12.24
CA MET A 73 4.89 27.04 -12.58
C MET A 73 6.36 26.63 -12.57
N SER A 74 6.65 25.52 -11.93
CA SER A 74 7.95 24.87 -12.00
C SER A 74 8.15 24.25 -13.38
N MET A 75 9.41 24.11 -13.81
CA MET A 75 9.74 23.38 -15.05
C MET A 75 9.15 21.96 -15.01
N PRO A 76 8.62 21.48 -16.14
CA PRO A 76 8.09 20.13 -16.22
C PRO A 76 9.22 19.11 -16.01
N ARG A 77 8.90 18.02 -15.33
CA ARG A 77 9.82 16.88 -15.20
C ARG A 77 9.26 15.71 -15.99
N ILE A 78 10.08 15.15 -16.87
CA ILE A 78 9.73 13.90 -17.55
C ILE A 78 9.82 12.77 -16.53
N ILE A 79 8.72 12.10 -16.29
CA ILE A 79 8.70 10.91 -15.44
C ILE A 79 9.04 9.71 -16.33
N ASP A 80 10.19 9.08 -16.07
CA ASP A 80 10.53 7.82 -16.72
C ASP A 80 9.57 6.73 -16.19
N ASN A 81 8.65 6.28 -17.05
CA ASN A 81 7.70 5.24 -16.72
C ASN A 81 8.40 3.92 -16.33
N ARG A 82 9.65 3.71 -16.72
CA ARG A 82 10.44 2.52 -16.33
C ARG A 82 10.86 2.53 -14.87
N ARG A 83 10.79 3.67 -14.21
CA ARG A 83 11.02 3.79 -12.76
C ARG A 83 9.91 3.16 -11.93
N PHE A 84 8.69 3.17 -12.43
CA PHE A 84 7.51 2.74 -11.70
C PHE A 84 6.97 1.42 -12.24
N MET A 85 6.53 0.56 -11.32
CA MET A 85 5.79 -0.65 -11.66
C MET A 85 4.43 -0.31 -12.26
N TYR A 86 4.09 -0.90 -13.40
CA TYR A 86 2.78 -0.70 -14.03
C TYR A 86 1.68 -1.47 -13.30
N LEU A 87 0.59 -0.78 -12.94
CA LEU A 87 -0.58 -1.35 -12.29
C LEU A 87 -1.75 -1.39 -13.28
N GLY A 88 -1.98 -2.57 -13.86
CA GLY A 88 -2.97 -2.76 -14.91
C GLY A 88 -4.37 -3.14 -14.41
N ASN A 89 -5.40 -2.93 -15.26
CA ASN A 89 -6.75 -3.45 -15.08
C ASN A 89 -7.41 -3.07 -13.72
N ASN A 90 -7.25 -1.82 -13.26
CA ASN A 90 -7.74 -1.35 -11.96
C ASN A 90 -7.24 -2.16 -10.75
N ALA A 91 -6.00 -2.68 -10.82
CA ALA A 91 -5.39 -3.50 -9.79
C ALA A 91 -5.52 -2.90 -8.37
N LEU A 92 -5.38 -1.59 -8.24
CA LEU A 92 -5.49 -0.89 -6.96
C LEU A 92 -6.88 -1.05 -6.30
N GLU A 93 -7.96 -0.94 -7.07
CA GLU A 93 -9.33 -1.13 -6.55
C GLU A 93 -9.63 -2.61 -6.33
N GLN A 94 -9.27 -3.48 -7.29
CA GLN A 94 -9.53 -4.91 -7.22
C GLN A 94 -8.83 -5.62 -6.06
N MET A 95 -7.62 -5.17 -5.69
CA MET A 95 -6.90 -5.68 -4.53
C MET A 95 -7.28 -4.98 -3.20
N GLY A 96 -8.17 -3.97 -3.23
CA GLY A 96 -8.57 -3.24 -2.02
C GLY A 96 -7.51 -2.28 -1.50
N ILE A 97 -6.60 -1.80 -2.37
CA ILE A 97 -5.57 -0.80 -1.98
C ILE A 97 -6.23 0.55 -1.72
N ILE A 98 -7.11 0.96 -2.63
CA ILE A 98 -7.96 2.15 -2.54
C ILE A 98 -9.40 1.79 -2.88
N SER A 99 -10.37 2.65 -2.52
CA SER A 99 -11.76 2.51 -2.91
C SER A 99 -12.39 3.88 -3.17
N LYS A 100 -13.38 3.92 -4.07
CA LYS A 100 -14.24 5.08 -4.31
C LYS A 100 -15.24 5.26 -3.14
N ASP A 101 -15.66 4.18 -2.50
CA ASP A 101 -16.48 4.27 -1.27
C ASP A 101 -15.60 4.61 -0.07
N LYS A 102 -15.79 5.80 0.47
CA LYS A 102 -15.07 6.28 1.65
C LYS A 102 -15.29 5.42 2.92
N ARG A 103 -16.33 4.59 2.95
CA ARG A 103 -16.63 3.70 4.09
C ARG A 103 -15.85 2.40 4.05
N GLU A 104 -15.40 1.96 2.88
CA GLU A 104 -14.59 0.75 2.76
C GLU A 104 -13.24 0.90 3.47
N PHE A 105 -12.84 -0.16 4.18
CA PHE A 105 -11.53 -0.27 4.80
C PHE A 105 -10.52 -0.76 3.76
N THR A 106 -9.50 0.04 3.47
CA THR A 106 -8.53 -0.19 2.41
C THR A 106 -7.12 -0.29 2.96
N LEU A 107 -6.17 -0.81 2.17
CA LEU A 107 -4.77 -0.89 2.55
C LEU A 107 -4.20 0.51 2.85
N LEU A 108 -4.54 1.52 2.06
CA LEU A 108 -4.14 2.90 2.32
C LEU A 108 -4.60 3.38 3.70
N LYS A 109 -5.83 3.10 4.10
CA LYS A 109 -6.33 3.49 5.44
C LYS A 109 -5.67 2.71 6.56
N MET A 110 -5.33 1.45 6.32
CA MET A 110 -4.60 0.63 7.28
C MET A 110 -3.20 1.17 7.54
N LEU A 111 -2.47 1.48 6.45
CA LEU A 111 -1.09 1.92 6.52
C LEU A 111 -0.92 3.36 7.00
N ASP A 112 -1.98 4.19 6.89
CA ASP A 112 -1.91 5.60 7.28
C ASP A 112 -1.98 5.79 8.81
N ARG A 113 -0.82 5.77 9.43
CA ARG A 113 -0.58 6.16 10.82
C ARG A 113 0.28 7.44 10.88
N SER A 114 0.24 8.23 9.80
CA SER A 114 1.03 9.45 9.66
C SER A 114 0.59 10.55 10.61
N SER A 115 1.54 11.26 11.19
CA SER A 115 1.32 12.37 12.10
C SER A 115 1.07 13.68 11.36
N THR A 116 1.62 13.81 10.13
CA THR A 116 1.57 15.02 9.31
C THR A 116 0.73 14.84 8.05
N ALA A 117 0.16 15.93 7.54
CA ALA A 117 -0.56 15.91 6.28
C ALA A 117 0.36 15.62 5.07
N ILE A 118 1.62 16.07 5.15
CA ILE A 118 2.62 15.84 4.11
C ILE A 118 3.06 14.37 4.06
N GLY A 119 3.27 13.73 5.21
CA GLY A 119 3.58 12.30 5.29
C GLY A 119 2.44 11.44 4.73
N ARG A 120 1.19 11.77 5.04
CA ARG A 120 0.00 11.10 4.50
C ARG A 120 -0.05 11.17 2.97
N ARG A 121 0.28 12.30 2.37
CA ARG A 121 0.33 12.46 0.91
C ARG A 121 1.43 11.60 0.30
N LEU A 122 2.64 11.62 0.87
CA LEU A 122 3.76 10.81 0.40
C LEU A 122 3.48 9.31 0.55
N LEU A 123 2.88 8.87 1.66
CA LEU A 123 2.47 7.47 1.87
C LEU A 123 1.52 7.02 0.76
N LYS A 124 0.49 7.82 0.48
CA LYS A 124 -0.44 7.55 -0.62
C LYS A 124 0.28 7.51 -1.97
N GLU A 125 1.15 8.45 -2.26
CA GLU A 125 1.92 8.52 -3.50
C GLU A 125 2.77 7.26 -3.69
N ARG A 126 3.52 6.82 -2.66
CA ARG A 126 4.35 5.60 -2.71
C ARG A 126 3.53 4.35 -2.96
N LEU A 127 2.36 4.25 -2.31
CA LEU A 127 1.47 3.10 -2.47
C LEU A 127 0.85 3.03 -3.88
N LEU A 128 0.56 4.18 -4.48
CA LEU A 128 -0.01 4.27 -5.83
C LEU A 128 1.05 4.14 -6.94
N ASN A 129 2.32 4.39 -6.62
CA ASN A 129 3.43 4.37 -7.56
C ASN A 129 4.59 3.52 -7.00
N PRO A 130 4.44 2.19 -6.92
CA PRO A 130 5.53 1.30 -6.53
C PRO A 130 6.70 1.45 -7.49
N ILE A 131 7.94 1.32 -7.00
CA ILE A 131 9.15 1.60 -7.77
C ILE A 131 9.94 0.33 -8.06
N MET A 132 10.83 0.44 -9.07
CA MET A 132 11.75 -0.62 -9.48
C MET A 132 13.22 -0.31 -9.12
N GLU A 133 13.48 0.73 -8.38
CA GLU A 133 14.81 1.14 -7.95
C GLU A 133 15.19 0.45 -6.64
N GLN A 134 16.06 -0.54 -6.71
CA GLN A 134 16.49 -1.35 -5.57
C GLN A 134 17.13 -0.49 -4.48
N GLU A 135 18.04 0.42 -4.83
CA GLU A 135 18.73 1.28 -3.85
C GLU A 135 17.77 2.15 -3.04
N GLU A 136 16.74 2.70 -3.72
CA GLU A 136 15.73 3.52 -3.05
C GLU A 136 14.81 2.65 -2.16
N LEU A 137 14.47 1.43 -2.59
CA LEU A 137 13.69 0.48 -1.77
C LEU A 137 14.46 0.08 -0.51
N GLU A 138 15.74 -0.27 -0.66
CA GLU A 138 16.60 -0.60 0.46
C GLU A 138 16.77 0.59 1.43
N ARG A 139 16.88 1.82 0.89
CA ARG A 139 16.89 3.04 1.70
C ARG A 139 15.62 3.17 2.54
N ARG A 140 14.44 2.92 1.94
CA ARG A 140 13.13 2.97 2.62
C ARG A 140 13.03 1.90 3.71
N TYR A 141 13.41 0.66 3.42
CA TYR A 141 13.41 -0.42 4.41
C TYR A 141 14.36 -0.11 5.58
N ASN A 142 15.56 0.38 5.28
CA ASN A 142 16.53 0.78 6.30
C ASN A 142 16.00 1.90 7.19
N LEU A 143 15.24 2.85 6.63
CA LEU A 143 14.60 3.91 7.42
C LEU A 143 13.57 3.35 8.38
N ILE A 144 12.70 2.44 7.94
CA ILE A 144 11.68 1.78 8.77
C ILE A 144 12.33 1.07 9.96
N GLU A 145 13.42 0.35 9.74
CA GLU A 145 14.16 -0.32 10.82
C GLU A 145 14.78 0.69 11.81
N ARG A 146 15.45 1.73 11.29
CA ARG A 146 16.13 2.73 12.14
C ARG A 146 15.18 3.52 13.01
N VAL A 147 13.95 3.79 12.54
CA VAL A 147 12.95 4.53 13.33
C VAL A 147 12.21 3.63 14.33
N SER A 148 12.33 2.31 14.26
CA SER A 148 11.49 1.36 15.02
C SER A 148 11.50 1.59 16.54
N SER A 149 12.65 1.85 17.12
CA SER A 149 12.79 2.15 18.56
C SER A 149 12.50 3.62 18.91
N HIS A 150 12.22 4.47 17.92
CA HIS A 150 12.07 5.92 18.09
C HIS A 150 10.67 6.44 17.71
N THR A 151 9.75 5.57 17.31
CA THR A 151 8.45 5.94 16.74
C THR A 151 7.65 6.91 17.62
N ARG A 152 7.64 6.69 18.94
CA ARG A 152 6.89 7.52 19.89
C ARG A 152 7.40 8.97 19.94
N PHE A 153 8.73 9.14 20.08
CA PHE A 153 9.33 10.47 20.17
C PHE A 153 9.25 11.24 18.87
N LEU A 154 9.51 10.56 17.74
CA LEU A 154 9.38 11.18 16.42
C LEU A 154 7.93 11.61 16.15
N ASP A 155 6.96 10.80 16.52
CA ASP A 155 5.53 11.11 16.40
C ASP A 155 5.14 12.35 17.20
N GLU A 156 5.62 12.46 18.45
CA GLU A 156 5.35 13.59 19.33
C GLU A 156 5.89 14.91 18.73
N ILE A 157 7.12 14.91 18.22
CA ILE A 157 7.71 16.09 17.58
C ILE A 157 6.96 16.44 16.28
N MET A 158 6.66 15.44 15.45
CA MET A 158 6.01 15.68 14.16
C MET A 158 4.57 16.20 14.28
N ARG A 159 3.87 15.94 15.37
CA ARG A 159 2.55 16.55 15.64
C ARG A 159 2.57 18.06 15.73
N GLY A 160 3.72 18.64 16.05
CA GLY A 160 3.92 20.09 16.05
C GLY A 160 4.09 20.71 14.66
N ILE A 161 4.18 19.87 13.60
CA ILE A 161 4.42 20.32 12.23
C ILE A 161 3.09 20.43 11.50
N TYR A 162 2.73 21.66 11.14
CA TYR A 162 1.56 21.94 10.32
C TYR A 162 1.77 21.49 8.85
N ASP A 163 0.75 21.64 8.03
CA ASP A 163 0.82 21.33 6.58
C ASP A 163 1.72 22.33 5.84
N LEU A 164 3.04 22.14 5.98
CA LEU A 164 4.06 23.03 5.40
C LEU A 164 3.93 23.13 3.88
N GLU A 165 3.56 22.09 3.19
CA GLU A 165 3.39 22.11 1.73
C GLU A 165 2.26 23.07 1.33
N ARG A 166 1.12 23.00 2.01
CA ARG A 166 0.01 23.92 1.79
C ARG A 166 0.38 25.35 2.17
N LEU A 167 1.08 25.56 3.28
CA LEU A 167 1.53 26.85 3.74
C LEU A 167 2.55 27.46 2.79
N ALA A 168 3.55 26.71 2.35
CA ALA A 168 4.54 27.14 1.37
C ALA A 168 3.89 27.53 0.03
N ARG A 169 2.90 26.75 -0.43
CA ARG A 169 2.11 27.10 -1.62
C ARG A 169 1.35 28.42 -1.44
N ARG A 170 0.74 28.67 -0.28
CA ARG A 170 0.04 29.92 0.01
C ARG A 170 1.00 31.10 0.10
N LEU A 171 2.19 30.88 0.69
CA LEU A 171 3.28 31.86 0.73
C LEU A 171 3.70 32.24 -0.70
N ASN A 172 3.92 31.25 -1.57
CA ASN A 172 4.26 31.46 -2.98
C ASN A 172 3.21 32.30 -3.71
N LEU A 173 1.93 32.05 -3.44
CA LEU A 173 0.83 32.80 -4.06
C LEU A 173 0.59 34.19 -3.43
N GLY A 174 1.33 34.59 -2.40
CA GLY A 174 1.09 35.85 -1.68
C GLY A 174 -0.25 35.88 -0.92
N ARG A 175 -0.81 34.72 -0.59
CA ARG A 175 -2.13 34.54 0.04
C ARG A 175 -2.05 33.96 1.46
N LEU A 176 -0.86 33.91 2.05
CA LEU A 176 -0.67 33.43 3.42
C LEU A 176 -1.26 34.46 4.40
N HIS A 177 -2.03 33.98 5.37
CA HIS A 177 -2.52 34.84 6.44
C HIS A 177 -1.44 35.13 7.49
N PRO A 178 -1.49 36.28 8.20
CA PRO A 178 -0.51 36.55 9.25
C PRO A 178 -0.42 35.46 10.33
N PHE A 179 -1.54 34.90 10.79
CA PHE A 179 -1.52 33.78 11.74
C PHE A 179 -0.89 32.50 11.17
N GLU A 180 -0.98 32.27 9.86
CA GLU A 180 -0.37 31.10 9.21
C GLU A 180 1.15 31.21 9.11
N MET A 181 1.72 32.44 9.16
CA MET A 181 3.16 32.60 9.27
C MET A 181 3.68 32.04 10.61
N ASN A 182 2.87 32.18 11.69
CA ASN A 182 3.18 31.53 12.97
C ASN A 182 3.18 30.01 12.85
N HIS A 183 2.24 29.41 12.08
CA HIS A 183 2.25 27.98 11.83
C HIS A 183 3.50 27.50 11.11
N ILE A 184 4.03 28.31 10.16
CA ILE A 184 5.32 28.03 9.52
C ILE A 184 6.45 28.11 10.55
N TYR A 185 6.48 29.17 11.36
CA TYR A 185 7.48 29.37 12.41
C TYR A 185 7.47 28.20 13.42
N ASP A 186 6.32 27.87 13.99
CA ASP A 186 6.16 26.77 14.97
C ASP A 186 6.57 25.42 14.35
N SER A 187 6.23 25.20 13.07
CA SER A 187 6.66 24.00 12.34
C SER A 187 8.18 23.95 12.15
N MET A 188 8.82 25.05 11.84
CA MET A 188 10.28 25.09 11.63
C MET A 188 11.05 24.94 12.95
N VAL A 189 10.49 25.38 14.07
CA VAL A 189 11.02 25.06 15.41
C VAL A 189 10.95 23.54 15.65
N SER A 190 9.79 22.91 15.38
CA SER A 190 9.63 21.46 15.52
C SER A 190 10.55 20.69 14.56
N VAL A 191 10.78 21.20 13.33
CA VAL A 191 11.76 20.63 12.38
C VAL A 191 13.18 20.69 12.95
N LYS A 192 13.57 21.77 13.63
CA LYS A 192 14.87 21.88 14.27
C LYS A 192 15.04 20.82 15.36
N ASP A 193 14.04 20.65 16.22
CA ASP A 193 14.04 19.61 17.25
C ASP A 193 14.13 18.21 16.65
N LEU A 194 13.38 17.98 15.55
CA LEU A 194 13.40 16.74 14.78
C LEU A 194 14.80 16.45 14.23
N MET A 195 15.46 17.44 13.63
CA MET A 195 16.83 17.32 13.11
C MET A 195 17.82 16.93 14.20
N GLN A 196 17.77 17.61 15.34
CA GLN A 196 18.66 17.35 16.47
C GLN A 196 18.46 15.93 17.01
N TYR A 197 17.20 15.49 17.14
CA TYR A 197 16.86 14.13 17.56
C TYR A 197 17.39 13.08 16.56
N VAL A 198 17.08 13.25 15.28
CA VAL A 198 17.50 12.34 14.19
C VAL A 198 19.02 12.25 14.07
N LYS A 199 19.74 13.38 14.20
CA LYS A 199 21.20 13.44 14.18
C LYS A 199 21.80 12.72 15.40
N LYS A 200 21.27 12.97 16.60
CA LYS A 200 21.71 12.34 17.86
C LYS A 200 21.63 10.81 17.78
N HIS A 201 20.56 10.30 17.20
CA HIS A 201 20.29 8.85 17.08
C HIS A 201 20.75 8.23 15.78
N LYS A 202 21.39 8.98 14.88
CA LYS A 202 21.92 8.54 13.56
C LYS A 202 20.87 7.84 12.69
N ILE A 203 19.63 8.31 12.74
CA ILE A 203 18.50 7.69 12.03
C ILE A 203 18.67 7.88 10.52
N GLN A 204 18.87 9.15 10.08
CA GLN A 204 19.08 9.46 8.67
C GLN A 204 19.88 10.78 8.53
N LYS A 205 20.44 11.00 7.34
CA LYS A 205 21.11 12.28 7.02
C LYS A 205 20.07 13.35 6.70
N THR A 206 20.27 14.57 7.21
CA THR A 206 19.45 15.73 6.85
C THR A 206 19.95 16.34 5.54
N PRO A 207 19.07 16.66 4.57
CA PRO A 207 19.46 17.23 3.28
C PRO A 207 19.67 18.77 3.32
N PHE A 208 19.63 19.39 4.50
CA PHE A 208 19.83 20.82 4.73
C PHE A 208 20.56 21.04 6.06
N HIS A 209 21.09 22.25 6.27
CA HIS A 209 21.85 22.59 7.47
C HIS A 209 20.97 23.23 8.54
N GLU A 210 21.28 23.01 9.81
CA GLU A 210 20.59 23.64 10.94
C GLU A 210 20.68 25.18 10.87
N SER A 211 21.81 25.71 10.37
CA SER A 211 22.01 27.14 10.17
C SER A 211 21.02 27.78 9.19
N GLU A 212 20.53 27.03 8.17
CA GLU A 212 19.51 27.51 7.22
C GLU A 212 18.16 27.68 7.91
N VAL A 213 17.80 26.73 8.80
CA VAL A 213 16.60 26.80 9.63
C VAL A 213 16.69 27.96 10.62
N ASP A 214 17.85 28.11 11.30
CA ASP A 214 18.07 29.21 12.25
C ASP A 214 18.05 30.59 11.57
N GLU A 215 18.52 30.68 10.35
CA GLU A 215 18.46 31.93 9.56
C GLU A 215 17.00 32.29 9.26
N PHE A 216 16.22 31.33 8.80
CA PHE A 216 14.80 31.52 8.53
C PHE A 216 14.03 31.96 9.80
N LEU A 217 14.23 31.27 10.93
CA LEU A 217 13.58 31.61 12.21
C LEU A 217 13.95 33.02 12.69
N ARG A 218 15.22 33.40 12.55
CA ARG A 218 15.69 34.75 12.93
C ARG A 218 15.09 35.83 12.03
N ASP A 219 14.99 35.56 10.72
CA ASP A 219 14.43 36.54 9.77
C ASP A 219 12.94 36.79 10.01
N ILE A 220 12.18 35.76 10.37
CA ILE A 220 10.76 35.93 10.74
C ILE A 220 10.64 36.81 11.99
N VAL A 221 11.33 36.48 13.07
CA VAL A 221 11.25 37.23 14.34
C VAL A 221 11.73 38.69 14.18
N LYS A 222 12.66 38.96 13.25
CA LYS A 222 13.10 40.33 12.94
C LYS A 222 12.09 41.12 12.12
N THR A 223 11.17 40.46 11.44
CA THR A 223 10.24 41.12 10.50
C THR A 223 8.80 41.15 10.99
N ILE A 224 8.39 40.17 11.78
CA ILE A 224 7.00 39.96 12.18
C ILE A 224 6.91 39.78 13.70
N ASP A 225 6.03 40.54 14.34
CA ASP A 225 5.58 40.30 15.69
C ASP A 225 4.63 39.09 15.70
N LEU A 226 5.18 37.97 16.19
CA LEU A 226 4.45 36.70 16.18
C LEU A 226 3.23 36.71 17.11
N ASP A 227 3.27 37.43 18.20
CA ASP A 227 2.17 37.48 19.17
C ASP A 227 1.00 38.31 18.64
N VAL A 228 1.30 39.41 17.97
CA VAL A 228 0.31 40.27 17.32
C VAL A 228 -0.26 39.59 16.07
N SER A 229 0.58 39.02 15.22
CA SER A 229 0.17 38.43 13.95
C SER A 229 -0.73 37.20 14.09
N ARG A 230 -0.64 36.47 15.22
CA ARG A 230 -1.51 35.30 15.53
C ARG A 230 -3.00 35.62 15.50
N ARG A 231 -3.38 36.89 15.70
CA ARG A 231 -4.77 37.32 15.80
C ARG A 231 -5.41 37.59 14.46
N PHE A 232 -4.62 37.67 13.35
CA PHE A 232 -5.08 38.23 12.11
C PHE A 232 -5.14 37.26 10.94
N THR A 233 -6.24 37.35 10.18
CA THR A 233 -6.32 36.94 8.78
C THR A 233 -6.03 38.16 7.90
N ASN A 234 -5.83 37.98 6.58
CA ASN A 234 -5.65 39.12 5.65
C ASN A 234 -6.85 40.09 5.66
N ALA A 235 -8.04 39.61 5.99
CA ALA A 235 -9.25 40.43 6.07
C ALA A 235 -9.37 41.21 7.38
N THR A 236 -8.88 40.66 8.50
CA THR A 236 -9.10 41.18 9.86
C THR A 236 -7.93 42.00 10.40
N VAL A 237 -6.90 42.26 9.62
CA VAL A 237 -5.77 43.13 10.03
C VAL A 237 -6.29 44.53 10.32
N ASP A 238 -6.12 44.97 11.57
CA ASP A 238 -6.57 46.26 12.09
C ASP A 238 -5.48 47.01 12.90
N GLU A 239 -4.30 46.38 13.12
CA GLU A 239 -3.13 47.00 13.72
C GLU A 239 -1.82 46.54 13.06
N ASN A 240 -0.70 47.19 13.42
CA ASN A 240 0.63 46.82 12.91
C ASN A 240 1.15 45.58 13.63
N PHE A 241 1.53 44.56 12.85
CA PHE A 241 2.22 43.35 13.31
C PHE A 241 3.63 43.20 12.71
N LEU A 242 4.12 44.22 12.02
CA LEU A 242 5.50 44.26 11.54
C LEU A 242 6.42 44.85 12.58
N MET A 243 7.63 44.34 12.68
CA MET A 243 8.63 44.80 13.63
C MET A 243 9.16 46.19 13.19
N GLU A 244 9.64 47.00 14.15
CA GLU A 244 10.29 48.30 13.89
C GLU A 244 11.51 48.07 12.99
N GLY A 245 11.69 48.95 12.00
CA GLY A 245 12.76 48.90 10.99
C GLY A 245 12.40 48.11 9.71
N VAL A 246 11.21 47.51 9.62
CA VAL A 246 10.75 46.84 8.42
C VAL A 246 10.23 47.80 7.35
N ASP A 247 9.58 48.91 7.78
CA ASP A 247 9.06 49.94 6.92
C ASP A 247 9.08 51.33 7.63
N GLU A 248 9.87 52.26 7.13
CA GLU A 248 10.07 53.58 7.72
C GLU A 248 8.76 54.41 7.78
N SER A 249 7.88 54.26 6.79
CA SER A 249 6.61 54.97 6.76
C SER A 249 5.66 54.47 7.85
N ILE A 250 5.65 53.18 8.10
CA ILE A 250 4.83 52.55 9.19
C ILE A 250 5.38 53.00 10.54
N ASP A 251 6.70 52.95 10.71
CA ASP A 251 7.35 53.32 11.96
C ASP A 251 7.13 54.78 12.32
N THR A 252 7.22 55.68 11.32
CA THR A 252 6.94 57.12 11.52
C THR A 252 5.51 57.38 11.94
N LEU A 253 4.51 56.77 11.25
CA LEU A 253 3.10 56.92 11.61
C LEU A 253 2.78 56.30 12.99
N THR A 254 3.45 55.20 13.34
CA THR A 254 3.29 54.54 14.66
C THR A 254 3.87 55.42 15.78
N LYS A 255 5.06 56.04 15.55
CA LYS A 255 5.64 57.03 16.50
C LYS A 255 4.78 58.25 16.65
N GLU A 256 4.25 58.79 15.56
CA GLU A 256 3.31 59.93 15.63
C GLU A 256 2.07 59.56 16.47
N ASN A 257 1.46 58.37 16.24
CA ASN A 257 0.33 57.94 17.03
C ASN A 257 0.69 57.78 18.53
N SER A 258 1.86 57.25 18.84
CA SER A 258 2.33 57.07 20.24
C SER A 258 2.44 58.43 20.93
N VAL A 259 2.97 59.44 20.28
CA VAL A 259 3.04 60.79 20.83
C VAL A 259 1.66 61.36 21.10
N MET A 260 0.70 61.16 20.14
CA MET A 260 -0.69 61.63 20.35
C MET A 260 -1.42 60.87 21.45
N MET A 261 -1.13 59.54 21.62
CA MET A 261 -1.68 58.74 22.71
C MET A 261 -1.15 59.18 24.07
N ILE A 262 0.16 59.57 24.19
CA ILE A 262 0.70 60.15 25.43
C ILE A 262 -0.03 61.44 25.78
N ALA A 263 -0.39 62.30 24.78
CA ALA A 263 -1.21 63.47 25.06
C ALA A 263 -2.58 63.14 25.65
N PHE A 264 -3.25 62.08 25.22
CA PHE A 264 -4.48 61.58 25.85
C PHE A 264 -4.20 61.10 27.26
N GLU A 265 -3.13 60.34 27.51
CA GLU A 265 -2.73 59.84 28.82
C GLU A 265 -2.46 60.96 29.81
N ASP A 266 -1.80 62.07 29.37
CA ASP A 266 -1.56 63.24 30.19
C ASP A 266 -2.86 63.95 30.63
N ILE A 267 -3.84 64.04 29.68
CA ILE A 267 -5.18 64.60 30.01
C ILE A 267 -5.90 63.68 30.98
N MET A 268 -5.82 62.34 30.78
CA MET A 268 -6.47 61.37 31.68
C MET A 268 -5.87 61.41 33.08
N LYS A 269 -4.55 61.54 33.24
CA LYS A 269 -3.86 61.70 34.52
C LYS A 269 -4.34 62.94 35.25
N LYS A 270 -4.45 64.08 34.57
CA LYS A 270 -4.96 65.29 35.19
C LYS A 270 -6.42 65.12 35.70
N ILE A 271 -7.25 64.39 34.93
CA ILE A 271 -8.61 64.07 35.38
C ILE A 271 -8.60 63.13 36.58
N GLU A 272 -7.65 62.16 36.62
CA GLU A 272 -7.45 61.28 37.78
C GLU A 272 -6.99 62.03 39.02
N GLU A 273 -6.11 63.00 38.91
CA GLU A 273 -5.68 63.89 40.00
C GLU A 273 -6.85 64.66 40.59
N LEU A 274 -7.79 65.16 39.78
CA LEU A 274 -9.02 65.77 40.27
C LEU A 274 -9.92 64.78 41.02
N LEU A 275 -9.95 63.52 40.57
CA LEU A 275 -10.71 62.48 41.29
C LEU A 275 -10.07 62.09 42.64
N ASP A 276 -8.77 62.02 42.68
CA ASP A 276 -8.02 61.69 43.93
C ASP A 276 -8.19 62.78 44.94
N ASN A 277 -8.13 64.04 44.53
CA ASN A 277 -8.41 65.17 45.36
C ASN A 277 -9.86 65.19 45.93
N ALA A 278 -10.81 64.59 45.21
CA ALA A 278 -12.19 64.41 45.60
C ALA A 278 -12.41 63.16 46.50
N ASN A 279 -11.35 62.50 46.99
CA ASN A 279 -11.40 61.28 47.81
C ASN A 279 -12.09 60.07 47.16
N ALA A 280 -12.03 59.94 45.88
CA ALA A 280 -12.52 58.79 45.13
C ALA A 280 -11.56 57.62 45.17
N ASN A 281 -11.25 57.04 46.41
CA ASN A 281 -10.39 55.88 46.52
C ASN A 281 -10.91 54.64 45.82
N SER A 282 -10.26 54.16 44.78
CA SER A 282 -10.57 52.92 44.08
C SER A 282 -9.30 52.24 43.59
N SER A 283 -9.21 50.94 43.76
CA SER A 283 -8.11 50.09 43.25
C SER A 283 -8.20 49.83 41.72
N THR A 284 -9.18 50.41 41.04
CA THR A 284 -9.39 50.24 39.59
C THR A 284 -9.13 51.55 38.87
N LYS A 285 -8.61 51.48 37.59
CA LYS A 285 -8.44 52.65 36.72
C LYS A 285 -9.69 53.48 36.69
N LEU A 286 -9.57 54.76 37.07
CA LEU A 286 -10.69 55.64 37.30
C LEU A 286 -11.20 56.31 36.04
N VAL A 287 -10.26 56.55 35.07
CA VAL A 287 -10.51 57.16 33.75
C VAL A 287 -10.04 56.17 32.70
N THR A 288 -10.81 56.02 31.65
CA THR A 288 -10.53 55.10 30.53
C THR A 288 -10.62 55.83 29.20
N LEU A 289 -9.74 55.43 28.25
CA LEU A 289 -9.87 55.87 26.87
C LEU A 289 -10.81 54.92 26.12
N GLY A 290 -11.91 55.44 25.63
CA GLY A 290 -12.85 54.72 24.78
C GLY A 290 -12.60 54.98 23.31
N VAL A 291 -12.93 54.05 22.46
CA VAL A 291 -12.85 54.21 20.99
C VAL A 291 -14.18 53.77 20.37
N LEU A 292 -14.73 54.53 19.45
CA LEU A 292 -15.86 54.20 18.62
C LEU A 292 -15.42 54.29 17.13
N GLU A 293 -15.75 53.31 16.35
CA GLU A 293 -15.33 53.25 14.95
C GLU A 293 -15.69 54.51 14.15
N ASN A 294 -16.85 55.09 14.44
CA ASN A 294 -17.38 56.26 13.74
C ASN A 294 -17.05 57.60 14.43
N GLU A 295 -16.73 57.61 15.71
CA GLU A 295 -16.51 58.82 16.49
C GLU A 295 -15.07 59.01 17.06
N GLY A 296 -14.22 57.99 16.84
CA GLY A 296 -12.82 57.99 17.25
C GLY A 296 -12.62 57.79 18.76
N TYR A 297 -11.50 58.31 19.27
CA TYR A 297 -11.09 58.22 20.68
C TYR A 297 -11.75 59.28 21.54
N TYR A 298 -12.15 58.93 22.74
CA TYR A 298 -12.70 59.82 23.74
C TYR A 298 -12.36 59.37 25.15
N ILE A 299 -12.30 60.30 26.09
CA ILE A 299 -12.08 60.01 27.49
C ILE A 299 -13.41 59.64 28.13
N SER A 300 -13.41 58.56 28.95
CA SER A 300 -14.62 58.03 29.55
C SER A 300 -14.42 57.74 31.04
N LEU A 301 -15.37 58.10 31.86
CA LEU A 301 -15.47 57.67 33.26
C LEU A 301 -16.93 57.47 33.67
N SER A 302 -17.17 56.77 34.79
CA SER A 302 -18.54 56.55 35.23
C SER A 302 -19.22 57.83 35.68
N LYS A 303 -20.57 57.95 35.52
CA LYS A 303 -21.36 59.09 35.90
C LYS A 303 -21.18 59.43 37.38
N ASN A 304 -21.10 58.43 38.26
CA ASN A 304 -20.93 58.63 39.69
C ASN A 304 -19.59 59.30 39.99
N ARG A 305 -18.51 58.88 39.34
CA ARG A 305 -17.19 59.51 39.49
C ARG A 305 -17.17 60.94 38.93
N PHE A 306 -17.75 61.13 37.76
CA PHE A 306 -17.81 62.48 37.18
C PHE A 306 -18.58 63.46 38.05
N SER A 307 -19.66 63.02 38.70
CA SER A 307 -20.44 63.88 39.63
C SER A 307 -19.65 64.41 40.84
N LEU A 308 -18.58 63.67 41.26
CA LEU A 308 -17.70 64.10 42.34
C LEU A 308 -16.81 65.28 41.96
N ILE A 309 -16.43 65.35 40.67
CA ILE A 309 -15.51 66.40 40.17
C ILE A 309 -16.22 67.42 39.24
N GLU A 310 -17.52 67.30 38.97
CA GLU A 310 -18.21 68.13 37.98
C GLU A 310 -18.08 69.62 38.25
N SER A 311 -18.10 70.03 39.53
CA SER A 311 -18.00 71.44 39.92
C SER A 311 -16.60 71.99 39.76
N GLU A 312 -15.53 71.22 40.01
CA GLU A 312 -14.13 71.59 39.88
C GLU A 312 -13.71 71.53 38.39
N PHE A 313 -14.10 70.46 37.73
CA PHE A 313 -13.90 70.28 36.27
C PHE A 313 -14.40 71.48 35.44
N LYS A 314 -15.59 72.02 35.75
CA LYS A 314 -16.14 73.17 35.05
C LYS A 314 -15.49 74.51 35.41
N LYS A 315 -14.84 74.61 36.59
CA LYS A 315 -14.14 75.81 37.04
C LYS A 315 -12.71 75.89 36.57
N ASP A 316 -12.10 74.76 36.28
CA ASP A 316 -10.70 74.72 35.81
C ASP A 316 -10.60 75.29 34.40
N PRO A 317 -9.75 76.29 34.16
CA PRO A 317 -9.56 76.97 32.86
C PRO A 317 -9.16 75.99 31.76
N GLU A 318 -8.46 74.91 32.09
CA GLU A 318 -8.00 73.86 31.13
C GLU A 318 -9.17 72.98 30.71
N PHE A 319 -10.01 72.53 31.66
CA PHE A 319 -11.15 71.65 31.41
C PHE A 319 -12.45 72.37 31.01
N SER A 320 -12.54 73.67 31.15
CA SER A 320 -13.71 74.49 30.76
C SER A 320 -13.98 74.43 29.25
N LYS A 321 -13.02 74.00 28.41
CA LYS A 321 -13.12 73.81 26.98
C LYS A 321 -13.53 72.42 26.53
N PHE A 322 -13.78 71.51 27.53
CA PHE A 322 -14.17 70.11 27.21
C PHE A 322 -15.70 70.00 27.19
N ASP A 323 -16.20 69.31 26.14
CA ASP A 323 -17.58 68.90 26.04
C ASP A 323 -17.83 67.61 26.79
N VAL A 324 -18.90 67.60 27.57
CA VAL A 324 -19.26 66.50 28.46
C VAL A 324 -20.60 65.94 28.05
N LYS A 325 -20.61 64.77 27.45
CA LYS A 325 -21.83 64.04 27.05
C LYS A 325 -22.13 62.91 28.01
N LYS A 326 -23.29 62.96 28.71
CA LYS A 326 -23.73 61.90 29.64
C LYS A 326 -24.37 60.76 28.82
N LEU A 327 -23.74 59.58 28.83
CA LEU A 327 -24.24 58.33 28.25
C LEU A 327 -25.05 57.58 29.30
N THR A 328 -25.48 56.31 29.07
CA THR A 328 -26.30 55.54 30.03
C THR A 328 -25.61 55.36 31.39
N ASN A 329 -24.36 54.82 31.40
CA ASN A 329 -23.62 54.56 32.66
C ASN A 329 -22.34 55.40 32.78
N ASN A 330 -21.81 55.93 31.72
CA ASN A 330 -20.54 56.68 31.63
C ASN A 330 -20.78 58.11 31.09
N VAL A 331 -19.73 58.89 31.23
CA VAL A 331 -19.62 60.22 30.66
C VAL A 331 -18.55 60.18 29.55
N LYS A 332 -18.85 60.70 28.38
CA LYS A 332 -17.89 60.92 27.29
C LYS A 332 -17.41 62.38 27.43
N ILE A 333 -16.07 62.54 27.47
CA ILE A 333 -15.40 63.83 27.57
C ILE A 333 -14.57 63.99 26.29
N THR A 334 -14.78 65.07 25.55
CA THR A 334 -14.08 65.44 24.32
C THR A 334 -13.79 66.95 24.32
N SER A 335 -12.87 67.40 23.49
CA SER A 335 -12.60 68.80 23.20
C SER A 335 -12.17 68.92 21.74
N GLU A 336 -12.15 70.12 21.18
CA GLU A 336 -11.66 70.36 19.84
C GLU A 336 -10.24 69.79 19.65
N PHE A 337 -9.37 69.94 20.67
CA PHE A 337 -8.03 69.36 20.68
C PHE A 337 -8.02 67.81 20.70
N THR A 338 -8.81 67.21 21.57
CA THR A 338 -8.92 65.70 21.62
C THR A 338 -9.57 65.12 20.38
N ASP A 339 -10.53 65.81 19.78
CA ASP A 339 -11.18 65.40 18.54
C ASP A 339 -10.20 65.51 17.36
N GLU A 340 -9.40 66.59 17.28
CA GLU A 340 -8.32 66.69 16.29
C GLU A 340 -7.27 65.61 16.44
N LEU A 341 -6.79 65.30 17.66
CA LEU A 341 -5.89 64.18 17.94
C LEU A 341 -6.51 62.86 17.53
N SER A 342 -7.75 62.61 17.92
CA SER A 342 -8.52 61.43 17.58
C SER A 342 -8.63 61.21 16.07
N ASP A 343 -9.00 62.22 15.32
CA ASP A 343 -9.11 62.17 13.87
C ASP A 343 -7.77 61.84 13.19
N ARG A 344 -6.70 62.46 13.68
CA ARG A 344 -5.35 62.17 13.19
C ARG A 344 -4.91 60.74 13.48
N ILE A 345 -5.15 60.24 14.71
CA ILE A 345 -4.85 58.85 15.09
C ILE A 345 -5.63 57.87 14.22
N MET A 346 -6.94 58.12 14.02
CA MET A 346 -7.81 57.27 13.22
C MET A 346 -7.39 57.26 11.74
N LYS A 347 -7.02 58.42 11.20
CA LYS A 347 -6.49 58.55 9.85
C LYS A 347 -5.15 57.79 9.67
N ASN A 348 -4.21 57.98 10.62
CA ASN A 348 -2.95 57.29 10.64
C ASN A 348 -3.14 55.77 10.78
N ARG A 349 -4.02 55.32 11.68
CA ARG A 349 -4.34 53.90 11.85
C ARG A 349 -4.82 53.25 10.54
N ARG A 350 -5.75 53.92 9.79
CA ARG A 350 -6.20 53.43 8.48
C ARG A 350 -5.05 53.34 7.46
N LYS A 351 -4.13 54.32 7.46
CA LYS A 351 -2.95 54.31 6.59
C LYS A 351 -1.98 53.21 6.98
N ILE A 352 -1.70 53.01 8.29
CA ILE A 352 -0.84 51.95 8.81
C ILE A 352 -1.38 50.59 8.35
N VAL A 353 -2.68 50.34 8.54
CA VAL A 353 -3.30 49.04 8.15
C VAL A 353 -3.14 48.79 6.65
N ALA A 354 -3.33 49.79 5.80
CA ALA A 354 -3.13 49.65 4.36
C ALA A 354 -1.66 49.35 4.01
N LEU A 355 -0.70 50.11 4.57
CA LEU A 355 0.72 49.90 4.36
C LEU A 355 1.19 48.52 4.87
N VAL A 356 0.72 48.11 6.05
CA VAL A 356 1.06 46.82 6.63
C VAL A 356 0.59 45.66 5.72
N LYS A 357 -0.63 45.75 5.13
CA LYS A 357 -1.14 44.75 4.19
C LYS A 357 -0.27 44.67 2.94
N ASP A 358 0.03 45.81 2.32
CA ASP A 358 0.86 45.85 1.14
C ASP A 358 2.29 45.36 1.39
N ARG A 359 2.88 45.79 2.52
CA ARG A 359 4.24 45.39 2.91
C ARG A 359 4.30 43.88 3.22
N TYR A 360 3.28 43.33 3.86
CA TYR A 360 3.21 41.90 4.17
C TYR A 360 3.17 41.03 2.91
N ILE A 361 2.44 41.45 1.87
CA ILE A 361 2.45 40.77 0.56
C ILE A 361 3.85 40.78 -0.06
N GLN A 362 4.55 41.93 0.00
CA GLN A 362 5.93 42.01 -0.49
C GLN A 362 6.88 41.11 0.30
N LEU A 363 6.75 41.07 1.63
CA LEU A 363 7.54 40.20 2.50
C LEU A 363 7.33 38.73 2.17
N GLN A 364 6.09 38.28 1.88
CA GLN A 364 5.81 36.93 1.45
C GLN A 364 6.64 36.56 0.21
N SER A 365 6.72 37.45 -0.78
CA SER A 365 7.52 37.21 -1.99
C SER A 365 9.03 37.18 -1.71
N VAL A 366 9.52 37.96 -0.73
CA VAL A 366 10.93 37.92 -0.30
C VAL A 366 11.25 36.62 0.38
N PHE A 367 10.41 36.17 1.33
CA PHE A 367 10.58 34.88 2.03
C PHE A 367 10.51 33.70 1.07
N GLU A 368 9.56 33.71 0.14
CA GLU A 368 9.44 32.67 -0.87
C GLU A 368 10.72 32.53 -1.70
N ARG A 369 11.20 33.61 -2.32
CA ARG A 369 12.42 33.54 -3.13
C ARG A 369 13.64 33.07 -2.36
N ARG A 370 13.76 33.46 -1.10
CA ARG A 370 14.91 33.11 -0.27
C ARG A 370 14.89 31.70 0.26
N TYR A 371 13.70 31.19 0.63
CA TYR A 371 13.56 29.96 1.38
C TYR A 371 12.80 28.85 0.66
N ALA A 372 12.39 29.02 -0.62
CA ALA A 372 11.65 28.00 -1.37
C ALA A 372 12.36 26.63 -1.38
N LEU A 373 13.68 26.61 -1.66
CA LEU A 373 14.48 25.39 -1.68
C LEU A 373 14.62 24.76 -0.29
N LEU A 374 14.66 25.57 0.77
CA LEU A 374 14.68 25.07 2.14
C LEU A 374 13.34 24.36 2.44
N PHE A 375 12.22 25.00 2.11
CA PHE A 375 10.90 24.39 2.31
C PHE A 375 10.74 23.09 1.53
N GLU A 376 11.16 23.03 0.27
CA GLU A 376 11.10 21.81 -0.54
C GLU A 376 11.86 20.67 0.14
N ARG A 377 13.09 20.90 0.59
CA ARG A 377 13.92 19.90 1.28
C ARG A 377 13.37 19.51 2.64
N VAL A 378 12.85 20.46 3.41
CA VAL A 378 12.21 20.21 4.71
C VAL A 378 10.94 19.37 4.55
N ILE A 379 10.07 19.72 3.60
CA ILE A 379 8.83 19.00 3.32
C ILE A 379 9.13 17.54 2.95
N ALA A 380 10.07 17.34 2.01
CA ALA A 380 10.47 16.00 1.60
C ALA A 380 11.07 15.18 2.76
N TYR A 381 11.91 15.79 3.58
CA TYR A 381 12.55 15.16 4.73
C TYR A 381 11.55 14.74 5.81
N VAL A 382 10.64 15.64 6.19
CA VAL A 382 9.62 15.37 7.20
C VAL A 382 8.65 14.30 6.71
N ALA A 383 8.22 14.40 5.45
CA ALA A 383 7.32 13.41 4.84
C ALA A 383 7.95 12.01 4.82
N ASP A 384 9.23 11.90 4.46
CA ASP A 384 9.96 10.62 4.40
C ASP A 384 10.06 9.98 5.80
N LEU A 385 10.43 10.76 6.82
CA LEU A 385 10.47 10.29 8.21
C LEU A 385 9.09 9.86 8.72
N ASP A 386 8.05 10.63 8.43
CA ASP A 386 6.69 10.33 8.89
C ASP A 386 6.15 9.03 8.26
N VAL A 387 6.43 8.80 6.97
CA VAL A 387 6.11 7.53 6.31
C VAL A 387 6.90 6.37 6.93
N GLY A 388 8.19 6.58 7.23
CA GLY A 388 9.02 5.59 7.93
C GLY A 388 8.45 5.22 9.30
N VAL A 389 8.06 6.22 10.09
CA VAL A 389 7.43 6.04 11.41
C VAL A 389 6.08 5.34 11.29
N SER A 390 5.22 5.78 10.37
CA SER A 390 3.91 5.15 10.10
C SER A 390 4.08 3.66 9.76
N SER A 391 5.00 3.35 8.84
CA SER A 391 5.28 1.98 8.41
C SER A 391 5.84 1.12 9.54
N SER A 392 6.72 1.67 10.36
CA SER A 392 7.31 0.97 11.50
C SER A 392 6.27 0.64 12.58
N LYS A 393 5.31 1.54 12.85
CA LYS A 393 4.19 1.28 13.76
C LYS A 393 3.35 0.09 13.27
N ILE A 394 2.99 0.09 11.98
CA ILE A 394 2.23 -1.00 11.36
C ILE A 394 3.02 -2.32 11.41
N ALA A 395 4.31 -2.28 11.08
CA ALA A 395 5.16 -3.47 11.12
C ALA A 395 5.22 -4.09 12.53
N SER A 396 5.30 -3.26 13.55
CA SER A 396 5.28 -3.69 14.95
C SER A 396 3.92 -4.22 15.39
N ASP A 397 2.82 -3.50 15.05
CA ASP A 397 1.47 -3.85 15.49
C ASP A 397 0.98 -5.17 14.88
N TYR A 398 1.36 -5.46 13.62
CA TYR A 398 0.88 -6.61 12.84
C TYR A 398 1.97 -7.60 12.45
N ASN A 399 3.15 -7.51 13.07
CA ASN A 399 4.28 -8.42 12.82
C ASN A 399 4.60 -8.57 11.32
N HIS A 400 4.75 -7.42 10.63
CA HIS A 400 5.20 -7.39 9.26
C HIS A 400 6.72 -7.54 9.20
N SER A 401 7.23 -8.22 8.18
CA SER A 401 8.66 -8.44 7.99
C SER A 401 9.23 -7.60 6.85
N ARG A 402 10.54 -7.32 6.94
CA ARG A 402 11.30 -6.67 5.87
C ARG A 402 11.40 -7.61 4.67
N PRO A 403 10.98 -7.19 3.45
CA PRO A 403 11.21 -7.96 2.24
C PRO A 403 12.68 -7.85 1.81
N MET A 404 13.18 -8.89 1.14
CA MET A 404 14.53 -8.99 0.60
C MET A 404 14.47 -9.03 -0.92
N ILE A 405 15.21 -8.13 -1.57
CA ILE A 405 15.30 -8.08 -3.03
C ILE A 405 16.40 -9.06 -3.46
N VAL A 406 16.10 -9.87 -4.45
CA VAL A 406 17.01 -10.85 -5.04
C VAL A 406 17.36 -10.41 -6.45
N ASP A 407 18.67 -10.32 -6.74
CA ASP A 407 19.13 -10.08 -8.09
C ASP A 407 19.01 -11.37 -8.89
N VAL A 408 18.21 -11.35 -9.95
CA VAL A 408 18.03 -12.48 -10.87
C VAL A 408 18.54 -12.07 -12.26
N LYS A 409 18.81 -13.05 -13.13
CA LYS A 409 19.16 -12.79 -14.52
C LYS A 409 18.02 -12.10 -15.26
N GLU A 410 18.32 -11.45 -16.38
CA GLU A 410 17.33 -10.69 -17.16
C GLU A 410 16.14 -11.52 -17.62
N ASP A 411 16.37 -12.80 -17.91
CA ASP A 411 15.40 -13.78 -18.38
C ASP A 411 14.81 -14.66 -17.26
N GLU A 412 14.94 -14.23 -15.99
CA GLU A 412 14.47 -14.96 -14.82
C GLU A 412 13.58 -14.07 -13.95
N ASN A 413 12.77 -14.71 -13.13
CA ASN A 413 11.99 -14.10 -12.05
C ASN A 413 11.99 -15.00 -10.82
N PHE A 414 11.70 -14.44 -9.67
CA PHE A 414 11.64 -15.19 -8.42
C PHE A 414 10.76 -14.51 -7.38
N MET A 415 9.99 -15.32 -6.64
CA MET A 415 9.23 -14.88 -5.48
C MET A 415 9.05 -16.03 -4.50
N GLN A 416 9.48 -15.82 -3.23
CA GLN A 416 9.24 -16.70 -2.10
C GLN A 416 8.62 -15.89 -0.98
N ILE A 417 7.43 -16.28 -0.53
CA ILE A 417 6.73 -15.65 0.59
C ILE A 417 6.33 -16.73 1.58
N MET A 418 6.84 -16.66 2.81
CA MET A 418 6.56 -17.62 3.86
C MET A 418 5.60 -17.04 4.86
N GLN A 419 4.61 -17.83 5.30
CA GLN A 419 3.57 -17.43 6.24
C GLN A 419 2.84 -16.14 5.78
N LEU A 420 2.48 -16.12 4.48
CA LEU A 420 1.75 -15.01 3.88
C LEU A 420 0.37 -14.86 4.51
N ARG A 421 0.03 -13.64 4.92
CA ARG A 421 -1.28 -13.27 5.49
C ARG A 421 -1.92 -12.16 4.67
N HIS A 422 -3.25 -12.07 4.70
CA HIS A 422 -3.95 -10.97 4.06
C HIS A 422 -4.13 -9.82 5.06
N PRO A 423 -3.41 -8.68 4.90
CA PRO A 423 -3.33 -7.65 5.93
C PRO A 423 -4.70 -7.04 6.31
N LEU A 424 -5.62 -6.90 5.35
CA LEU A 424 -6.95 -6.34 5.62
C LEU A 424 -7.89 -7.34 6.31
N ILE A 425 -7.78 -8.64 6.00
CA ILE A 425 -8.63 -9.66 6.62
C ILE A 425 -8.15 -9.93 8.04
N GLU A 426 -6.83 -9.97 8.25
CA GLU A 426 -6.22 -10.18 9.56
C GLU A 426 -6.68 -9.14 10.59
N ILE A 427 -6.81 -7.87 10.19
CA ILE A 427 -7.28 -6.78 11.07
C ILE A 427 -8.79 -6.83 11.32
N GLN A 428 -9.57 -7.28 10.34
CA GLN A 428 -11.04 -7.30 10.44
C GLN A 428 -11.56 -8.49 11.25
N GLU A 429 -10.70 -9.25 11.88
CA GLU A 429 -10.99 -10.52 12.59
C GLU A 429 -12.39 -10.58 13.22
N ARG A 430 -13.32 -11.17 12.49
CA ARG A 430 -14.66 -11.48 13.00
C ARG A 430 -14.89 -12.97 13.26
N GLY A 431 -13.83 -13.80 13.19
CA GLY A 431 -14.05 -15.25 13.23
C GLY A 431 -12.85 -16.15 13.44
N GLY A 432 -11.72 -15.70 13.96
CA GLY A 432 -10.57 -16.57 14.26
C GLY A 432 -9.26 -16.12 13.64
N LEU A 433 -8.16 -16.81 13.97
CA LEU A 433 -6.82 -16.51 13.44
C LEU A 433 -6.77 -16.74 11.93
N TYR A 434 -6.14 -15.81 11.21
CA TYR A 434 -5.87 -15.99 9.79
C TYR A 434 -4.94 -17.18 9.57
N VAL A 435 -5.26 -18.06 8.62
CA VAL A 435 -4.41 -19.20 8.27
C VAL A 435 -3.36 -18.76 7.25
N PRO A 436 -2.08 -18.67 7.65
CA PRO A 436 -1.02 -18.26 6.74
C PRO A 436 -0.67 -19.37 5.75
N ASN A 437 -0.21 -18.99 4.55
CA ASN A 437 0.23 -19.93 3.53
C ASN A 437 1.59 -19.55 2.96
N ASP A 438 2.32 -20.54 2.46
CA ASP A 438 3.63 -20.38 1.84
C ASP A 438 3.49 -20.42 0.32
N ILE A 439 4.16 -19.50 -0.39
CA ILE A 439 4.14 -19.39 -1.85
C ILE A 439 5.58 -19.28 -2.35
N VAL A 440 5.92 -20.11 -3.34
CA VAL A 440 7.20 -20.04 -4.06
C VAL A 440 6.92 -20.11 -5.55
N MET A 441 7.38 -19.12 -6.31
CA MET A 441 7.21 -19.01 -7.75
C MET A 441 8.48 -18.49 -8.42
N GLY A 442 8.63 -18.74 -9.72
CA GLY A 442 9.81 -18.39 -10.50
C GLY A 442 10.93 -19.43 -10.38
N ASN A 443 12.17 -19.01 -10.64
CA ASN A 443 13.33 -19.89 -10.59
C ASN A 443 13.69 -20.27 -9.16
N ARG A 444 13.53 -21.55 -8.81
CA ARG A 444 13.71 -22.08 -7.45
C ARG A 444 15.18 -22.15 -7.01
N ASP A 445 16.15 -21.93 -7.89
CA ASP A 445 17.56 -21.88 -7.52
C ASP A 445 17.90 -20.72 -6.57
N TYR A 446 17.07 -19.69 -6.53
CA TYR A 446 17.18 -18.55 -5.62
C TYR A 446 16.55 -18.79 -4.25
N MET A 447 15.94 -19.95 -4.04
CA MET A 447 15.27 -20.30 -2.81
C MET A 447 16.30 -20.66 -1.72
N ASP A 448 16.12 -20.15 -0.51
CA ASP A 448 16.85 -20.67 0.65
C ASP A 448 16.38 -22.09 0.98
N LEU A 449 17.29 -22.89 1.56
CA LEU A 449 17.03 -24.26 1.97
C LEU A 449 15.66 -24.44 2.64
N PRO A 450 14.96 -25.54 2.34
CA PRO A 450 13.54 -25.68 2.62
C PRO A 450 13.20 -25.57 4.11
N HIS A 451 12.20 -24.77 4.40
CA HIS A 451 11.49 -24.91 5.68
C HIS A 451 10.75 -26.28 5.64
N PRO A 452 10.94 -27.17 6.63
CA PRO A 452 10.50 -28.57 6.55
C PRO A 452 8.98 -28.80 6.43
N LYS A 453 8.17 -27.75 6.21
CA LYS A 453 6.71 -27.83 6.14
C LYS A 453 6.10 -27.23 4.86
N THR A 454 6.90 -26.81 3.88
CA THR A 454 6.38 -26.12 2.70
C THR A 454 5.90 -27.12 1.65
N ILE A 455 4.60 -27.25 1.49
CA ILE A 455 3.94 -28.17 0.53
C ILE A 455 4.36 -27.90 -0.92
N MET A 456 4.69 -26.63 -1.25
CA MET A 456 5.18 -26.26 -2.58
C MET A 456 6.52 -26.93 -2.97
N LEU A 457 7.24 -27.51 -2.00
CA LEU A 457 8.51 -28.22 -2.25
C LEU A 457 8.27 -29.68 -2.65
N ASP A 458 7.16 -30.28 -2.17
CA ASP A 458 6.76 -31.66 -2.48
C ASP A 458 6.05 -31.77 -3.84
N VAL A 459 5.71 -30.64 -4.47
CA VAL A 459 5.17 -30.66 -5.84
C VAL A 459 6.31 -31.05 -6.77
N SER A 460 6.31 -32.29 -7.20
CA SER A 460 7.18 -32.78 -8.26
C SER A 460 6.79 -32.05 -9.55
N VAL A 461 7.50 -30.97 -9.84
CA VAL A 461 7.45 -30.33 -11.15
C VAL A 461 8.29 -31.24 -12.05
N HIS A 462 7.70 -31.74 -13.12
CA HIS A 462 8.41 -32.54 -14.10
C HIS A 462 9.68 -31.78 -14.58
N ASP A 463 10.84 -32.23 -14.16
CA ASP A 463 12.20 -31.75 -14.56
C ASP A 463 12.45 -30.24 -14.61
N GLY A 464 11.58 -29.38 -14.04
CA GLY A 464 11.68 -27.92 -14.11
C GLY A 464 12.06 -27.29 -12.77
N HIS A 465 13.09 -26.42 -12.80
CA HIS A 465 13.48 -25.60 -11.64
C HIS A 465 12.57 -24.38 -11.41
N GLU A 466 11.57 -24.15 -12.30
CA GLU A 466 10.71 -22.97 -12.29
C GLU A 466 9.24 -23.30 -12.09
N ILE A 467 8.55 -22.47 -11.31
CA ILE A 467 7.08 -22.44 -11.22
C ILE A 467 6.62 -21.04 -11.62
N ASN A 468 6.10 -20.88 -12.83
CA ASN A 468 5.58 -19.58 -13.29
C ASN A 468 4.07 -19.45 -13.06
N GLY A 469 3.32 -20.55 -13.14
CA GLY A 469 1.88 -20.57 -12.99
C GLY A 469 1.37 -21.40 -11.82
N VAL A 470 0.37 -20.87 -11.11
CA VAL A 470 -0.38 -21.59 -10.08
C VAL A 470 -1.85 -21.57 -10.45
N LEU A 471 -2.44 -22.75 -10.65
CA LEU A 471 -3.88 -22.92 -10.74
C LEU A 471 -4.42 -23.24 -9.36
N LEU A 472 -5.16 -22.28 -8.78
CA LEU A 472 -5.66 -22.37 -7.41
C LEU A 472 -7.12 -22.82 -7.39
N TYR A 473 -7.32 -24.10 -7.10
CA TYR A 473 -8.64 -24.70 -7.02
C TYR A 473 -9.26 -24.57 -5.63
N GLY A 474 -10.55 -24.80 -5.55
CA GLY A 474 -11.31 -24.86 -4.31
C GLY A 474 -12.73 -24.32 -4.48
N ILE A 475 -13.59 -24.65 -3.55
CA ILE A 475 -15.00 -24.19 -3.52
C ILE A 475 -15.07 -22.69 -3.18
N ASN A 476 -16.22 -22.09 -3.45
CA ASN A 476 -16.48 -20.72 -3.04
C ASN A 476 -16.35 -20.58 -1.51
N SER A 477 -15.86 -19.46 -1.04
CA SER A 477 -15.56 -19.19 0.38
C SER A 477 -14.36 -19.94 0.98
N SER A 478 -13.65 -20.79 0.22
CA SER A 478 -12.41 -21.45 0.72
C SER A 478 -11.25 -20.48 0.98
N GLY A 479 -11.28 -19.27 0.36
CA GLY A 479 -10.24 -18.24 0.52
C GLY A 479 -9.34 -18.05 -0.70
N LYS A 480 -9.64 -18.63 -1.88
CA LYS A 480 -8.87 -18.51 -3.12
C LYS A 480 -8.54 -17.06 -3.47
N SER A 481 -9.60 -16.25 -3.62
CA SER A 481 -9.45 -14.83 -3.97
C SER A 481 -8.67 -14.04 -2.91
N SER A 482 -8.82 -14.40 -1.63
CA SER A 482 -8.09 -13.78 -0.52
C SER A 482 -6.60 -14.09 -0.59
N LEU A 483 -6.22 -15.35 -0.81
CA LEU A 483 -4.82 -15.76 -0.95
C LEU A 483 -4.17 -15.10 -2.16
N MET A 484 -4.85 -15.11 -3.31
CA MET A 484 -4.35 -14.47 -4.54
C MET A 484 -4.15 -12.96 -4.34
N LYS A 485 -5.11 -12.26 -3.70
CA LYS A 485 -4.97 -10.84 -3.38
C LYS A 485 -3.81 -10.59 -2.43
N SER A 486 -3.58 -11.47 -1.42
CA SER A 486 -2.45 -11.31 -0.49
C SER A 486 -1.11 -11.31 -1.20
N ILE A 487 -0.94 -12.13 -2.25
CA ILE A 487 0.28 -12.17 -3.07
C ILE A 487 0.50 -10.81 -3.75
N GLY A 488 -0.52 -10.29 -4.44
CA GLY A 488 -0.43 -9.00 -5.11
C GLY A 488 -0.20 -7.83 -4.14
N ILE A 489 -0.87 -7.85 -2.98
CA ILE A 489 -0.68 -6.84 -1.92
C ILE A 489 0.75 -6.90 -1.37
N ALA A 490 1.30 -8.09 -1.12
CA ALA A 490 2.66 -8.23 -0.60
C ALA A 490 3.70 -7.66 -1.57
N VAL A 491 3.60 -7.96 -2.87
CA VAL A 491 4.49 -7.42 -3.90
C VAL A 491 4.33 -5.90 -4.02
N LEU A 492 3.11 -5.39 -4.04
CA LEU A 492 2.85 -3.95 -4.09
C LEU A 492 3.42 -3.23 -2.87
N MET A 493 3.22 -3.77 -1.65
CA MET A 493 3.78 -3.21 -0.42
C MET A 493 5.31 -3.21 -0.48
N ALA A 494 5.93 -4.32 -0.88
CA ALA A 494 7.38 -4.42 -1.02
C ALA A 494 7.90 -3.33 -1.99
N GLN A 495 7.39 -3.23 -3.21
CA GLN A 495 7.85 -2.24 -4.19
C GLN A 495 7.38 -0.81 -3.92
N ALA A 496 6.46 -0.60 -3.00
CA ALA A 496 6.16 0.73 -2.45
C ALA A 496 7.13 1.13 -1.32
N GLY A 497 7.96 0.19 -0.83
CA GLY A 497 8.94 0.41 0.21
C GLY A 497 8.39 0.21 1.62
N PHE A 498 7.41 -0.67 1.80
CA PHE A 498 6.83 -1.06 3.08
C PHE A 498 7.24 -2.48 3.47
N PHE A 499 7.17 -2.80 4.76
CA PHE A 499 7.25 -4.18 5.23
C PHE A 499 5.96 -4.93 4.90
N VAL A 500 6.05 -6.24 4.77
CA VAL A 500 4.98 -7.11 4.25
C VAL A 500 4.39 -8.01 5.33
N SER A 501 3.12 -8.37 5.19
CA SER A 501 2.43 -9.25 6.13
C SER A 501 2.78 -10.73 5.86
N ALA A 502 4.04 -11.08 6.11
CA ALA A 502 4.62 -12.39 5.96
C ALA A 502 5.75 -12.57 6.99
N SER A 503 6.21 -13.80 7.25
CA SER A 503 7.39 -14.02 8.08
C SER A 503 8.70 -13.78 7.31
N VAL A 504 8.73 -14.17 6.03
CA VAL A 504 9.82 -13.93 5.10
C VAL A 504 9.25 -13.63 3.73
N MET A 505 9.82 -12.65 3.04
CA MET A 505 9.59 -12.42 1.62
C MET A 505 10.92 -12.18 0.92
N LYS A 506 11.21 -12.98 -0.12
CA LYS A 506 12.29 -12.79 -1.08
C LYS A 506 11.70 -12.67 -2.46
N PHE A 507 12.12 -11.69 -3.23
CA PHE A 507 11.53 -11.45 -4.54
C PHE A 507 12.47 -10.70 -5.47
N SER A 508 12.35 -10.96 -6.76
CA SER A 508 12.91 -10.10 -7.81
C SER A 508 11.99 -8.93 -8.10
N LEU A 509 12.52 -7.82 -8.61
CA LEU A 509 11.71 -6.67 -8.95
C LEU A 509 10.78 -6.97 -10.14
N PHE A 510 9.50 -6.68 -9.97
CA PHE A 510 8.46 -6.84 -10.98
C PHE A 510 8.16 -5.51 -11.66
N ASP A 511 8.00 -5.54 -12.99
CA ASP A 511 7.69 -4.35 -13.81
C ASP A 511 6.19 -4.04 -13.87
N SER A 512 5.36 -5.06 -13.63
CA SER A 512 3.91 -4.88 -13.71
C SER A 512 3.11 -5.88 -12.87
N ILE A 513 1.95 -5.41 -12.38
CA ILE A 513 0.90 -6.25 -11.80
C ILE A 513 -0.37 -6.06 -12.63
N PHE A 514 -0.93 -7.17 -13.08
CA PHE A 514 -2.24 -7.22 -13.72
C PHE A 514 -3.21 -8.00 -12.85
N THR A 515 -4.41 -7.50 -12.74
CA THR A 515 -5.49 -8.19 -12.03
C THR A 515 -6.70 -8.39 -12.93
N ARG A 516 -7.33 -9.53 -12.80
CA ARG A 516 -8.65 -9.80 -13.32
C ARG A 516 -9.47 -10.49 -12.22
N ILE A 517 -9.98 -9.66 -11.32
CA ILE A 517 -10.79 -10.09 -10.19
C ILE A 517 -12.19 -9.55 -10.42
N VAL A 518 -13.22 -10.40 -10.33
CA VAL A 518 -14.61 -10.02 -10.58
C VAL A 518 -14.98 -8.85 -9.68
N SER A 519 -15.11 -7.66 -10.26
CA SER A 519 -15.68 -6.50 -9.58
C SER A 519 -17.18 -6.45 -9.87
N LYS A 520 -17.96 -6.09 -8.86
CA LYS A 520 -19.41 -5.85 -9.01
C LYS A 520 -19.68 -4.94 -10.21
N ASP A 521 -20.58 -5.36 -11.05
CA ASP A 521 -21.13 -4.77 -12.26
C ASP A 521 -20.71 -3.33 -12.62
N ASN A 522 -20.07 -3.20 -13.76
CA ASN A 522 -19.87 -1.93 -14.43
C ASN A 522 -21.01 -1.68 -15.45
N LEU A 523 -22.25 -1.65 -14.95
CA LEU A 523 -23.45 -1.36 -15.75
C LEU A 523 -23.39 0.01 -16.45
N ALA A 524 -22.49 0.90 -16.00
CA ALA A 524 -22.33 2.25 -16.54
C ALA A 524 -21.68 2.30 -17.94
N LYS A 525 -21.02 1.24 -18.42
CA LYS A 525 -20.28 1.26 -19.70
C LYS A 525 -21.03 0.61 -20.89
N GLY A 526 -22.21 0.02 -20.67
CA GLY A 526 -22.99 -0.61 -21.74
C GLY A 526 -22.32 -1.80 -22.45
N LEU A 527 -21.15 -2.26 -21.95
CA LEU A 527 -20.44 -3.44 -22.45
C LEU A 527 -20.84 -4.66 -21.61
N SER A 528 -20.97 -5.82 -22.26
CA SER A 528 -21.15 -7.07 -21.52
C SER A 528 -19.93 -7.36 -20.65
N THR A 529 -20.13 -7.99 -19.48
CA THR A 529 -19.05 -8.41 -18.59
C THR A 529 -17.96 -9.20 -19.33
N PHE A 530 -18.37 -10.07 -20.25
CA PHE A 530 -17.46 -10.85 -21.09
C PHE A 530 -16.60 -9.99 -22.03
N ALA A 531 -17.17 -8.94 -22.65
CA ALA A 531 -16.40 -8.04 -23.51
C ALA A 531 -15.33 -7.29 -22.73
N VAL A 532 -15.64 -6.85 -21.50
CA VAL A 532 -14.67 -6.23 -20.59
C VAL A 532 -13.57 -7.21 -20.23
N GLU A 533 -13.90 -8.47 -19.92
CA GLU A 533 -12.93 -9.54 -19.66
C GLU A 533 -11.94 -9.73 -20.81
N MET A 534 -12.44 -9.83 -22.03
CA MET A 534 -11.60 -10.02 -23.22
C MET A 534 -10.68 -8.82 -23.47
N LEU A 535 -11.16 -7.61 -23.23
CA LEU A 535 -10.31 -6.40 -23.34
C LEU A 535 -9.22 -6.38 -22.26
N GLU A 536 -9.52 -6.79 -21.04
CA GLU A 536 -8.55 -6.89 -19.95
C GLU A 536 -7.51 -7.98 -20.25
N LEU A 537 -7.89 -9.15 -20.71
CA LEU A 537 -6.97 -10.20 -21.17
C LEU A 537 -6.11 -9.73 -22.34
N LYS A 538 -6.69 -9.03 -23.31
CA LYS A 538 -5.92 -8.42 -24.41
C LYS A 538 -4.87 -7.44 -23.89
N ASN A 539 -5.21 -6.61 -22.89
CA ASN A 539 -4.26 -5.69 -22.28
C ASN A 539 -3.12 -6.44 -21.57
N ILE A 540 -3.44 -7.52 -20.85
CA ILE A 540 -2.44 -8.40 -20.21
C ILE A 540 -1.48 -8.95 -21.26
N PHE A 541 -2.00 -9.62 -22.31
CA PHE A 541 -1.17 -10.25 -23.32
C PHE A 541 -0.29 -9.29 -24.14
N ASN A 542 -0.70 -8.03 -24.26
CA ASN A 542 0.09 -7.02 -24.98
C ASN A 542 1.22 -6.42 -24.12
N ARG A 543 1.16 -6.54 -22.80
CA ARG A 543 2.07 -5.86 -21.89
C ARG A 543 2.80 -6.78 -20.92
N ALA A 544 2.32 -8.00 -20.73
CA ALA A 544 2.96 -8.96 -19.82
C ALA A 544 4.36 -9.32 -20.31
N SER A 545 5.29 -9.33 -19.39
CA SER A 545 6.70 -9.72 -19.56
C SER A 545 7.03 -10.86 -18.58
N ILE A 546 8.24 -11.36 -18.63
CA ILE A 546 8.76 -12.30 -17.63
C ILE A 546 8.74 -11.72 -16.21
N ARG A 547 8.84 -10.40 -16.07
CA ARG A 547 8.80 -9.69 -14.77
C ARG A 547 7.40 -9.20 -14.39
N SER A 548 6.35 -9.76 -14.97
CA SER A 548 4.97 -9.44 -14.66
C SER A 548 4.36 -10.43 -13.67
N ILE A 549 3.40 -9.95 -12.87
CA ILE A 549 2.53 -10.78 -12.06
C ILE A 549 1.10 -10.62 -12.56
N VAL A 550 0.43 -11.75 -12.84
CA VAL A 550 -0.96 -11.78 -13.30
C VAL A 550 -1.83 -12.53 -12.30
N LEU A 551 -2.84 -11.86 -11.77
CA LEU A 551 -3.79 -12.39 -10.78
C LEU A 551 -5.18 -12.50 -11.41
N GLY A 552 -5.65 -13.72 -11.63
CA GLY A 552 -6.94 -13.99 -12.27
C GLY A 552 -7.89 -14.74 -11.35
N ASP A 553 -9.11 -14.22 -11.18
CA ASP A 553 -10.16 -14.84 -10.38
C ASP A 553 -11.36 -15.17 -11.26
N GLU A 554 -11.71 -16.45 -11.34
CA GLU A 554 -12.86 -16.96 -12.10
C GLU A 554 -12.97 -16.36 -13.52
N ILE A 555 -11.89 -16.41 -14.29
CA ILE A 555 -11.84 -15.89 -15.67
C ILE A 555 -12.85 -16.65 -16.56
N SER A 556 -13.52 -15.93 -17.46
CA SER A 556 -14.54 -16.46 -18.39
C SER A 556 -15.88 -16.89 -17.76
N HIS A 557 -16.25 -16.26 -16.65
CA HIS A 557 -17.56 -16.54 -16.02
C HIS A 557 -18.75 -16.05 -16.87
N GLY A 558 -18.52 -15.15 -17.83
CA GLY A 558 -19.57 -14.51 -18.64
C GLY A 558 -19.91 -15.21 -19.97
N THR A 559 -19.39 -16.43 -20.23
CA THR A 559 -19.63 -17.15 -21.48
C THR A 559 -20.04 -18.63 -21.24
N GLU A 560 -20.34 -19.36 -22.32
CA GLU A 560 -20.60 -20.79 -22.22
C GLU A 560 -19.39 -21.58 -21.71
N THR A 561 -19.64 -22.67 -21.01
CA THR A 561 -18.61 -23.43 -20.27
C THR A 561 -17.46 -23.91 -21.16
N LEU A 562 -17.74 -24.44 -22.37
CA LEU A 562 -16.70 -24.97 -23.25
C LEU A 562 -15.77 -23.85 -23.78
N SER A 563 -16.35 -22.76 -24.28
CA SER A 563 -15.57 -21.59 -24.71
C SER A 563 -14.80 -20.98 -23.53
N GLY A 564 -15.40 -20.92 -22.36
CA GLY A 564 -14.76 -20.45 -21.15
C GLY A 564 -13.50 -21.26 -20.79
N VAL A 565 -13.61 -22.60 -20.74
CA VAL A 565 -12.47 -23.49 -20.50
C VAL A 565 -11.38 -23.32 -21.54
N ALA A 566 -11.73 -23.24 -22.82
CA ALA A 566 -10.78 -23.06 -23.92
C ALA A 566 -10.02 -21.73 -23.83
N ILE A 567 -10.71 -20.63 -23.48
CA ILE A 567 -10.11 -19.29 -23.27
C ILE A 567 -9.12 -19.33 -22.10
N VAL A 568 -9.54 -19.90 -20.96
CA VAL A 568 -8.68 -19.98 -19.78
C VAL A 568 -7.46 -20.85 -20.05
N ALA A 569 -7.62 -22.02 -20.67
CA ALA A 569 -6.51 -22.91 -21.04
C ALA A 569 -5.51 -22.19 -21.98
N SER A 570 -6.03 -21.46 -22.99
CA SER A 570 -5.19 -20.68 -23.90
C SER A 570 -4.45 -19.54 -23.19
N ALA A 571 -5.10 -18.88 -22.21
CA ALA A 571 -4.48 -17.83 -21.41
C ALA A 571 -3.35 -18.38 -20.53
N ILE A 572 -3.58 -19.52 -19.87
CA ILE A 572 -2.56 -20.23 -19.08
C ILE A 572 -1.35 -20.55 -19.93
N LYS A 573 -1.56 -21.21 -21.08
CA LYS A 573 -0.48 -21.56 -22.00
C LYS A 573 0.32 -20.33 -22.43
N LYS A 574 -0.36 -19.27 -22.85
CA LYS A 574 0.31 -18.05 -23.31
C LYS A 574 1.13 -17.38 -22.21
N LEU A 575 0.65 -17.32 -20.97
CA LEU A 575 1.38 -16.76 -19.85
C LEU A 575 2.55 -17.65 -19.41
N ALA A 576 2.39 -18.97 -19.46
CA ALA A 576 3.45 -19.93 -19.23
C ALA A 576 4.58 -19.82 -20.27
N ASP A 577 4.23 -19.62 -21.55
CA ASP A 577 5.21 -19.40 -22.63
C ASP A 577 5.98 -18.08 -22.47
N ILE A 578 5.33 -17.02 -21.95
CA ILE A 578 5.98 -15.74 -21.60
C ILE A 578 6.86 -15.88 -20.34
N ARG A 579 6.64 -16.94 -19.55
CA ARG A 579 7.26 -17.17 -18.22
C ARG A 579 6.93 -16.06 -17.19
N SER A 580 5.80 -15.35 -17.35
CA SER A 580 5.31 -14.43 -16.33
C SER A 580 4.78 -15.19 -15.12
N LEU A 581 4.89 -14.62 -13.91
CA LEU A 581 4.25 -15.23 -12.75
C LEU A 581 2.74 -15.01 -12.83
N PHE A 582 1.95 -16.06 -12.66
CA PHE A 582 0.49 -15.93 -12.61
C PHE A 582 -0.16 -16.87 -11.60
N VAL A 583 -1.22 -16.39 -10.98
CA VAL A 583 -2.08 -17.18 -10.09
C VAL A 583 -3.52 -17.06 -10.57
N PHE A 584 -4.10 -18.18 -11.01
CA PHE A 584 -5.48 -18.24 -11.47
C PHE A 584 -6.32 -19.04 -10.49
N ALA A 585 -7.20 -18.36 -9.78
CA ALA A 585 -8.22 -18.99 -8.97
C ALA A 585 -9.38 -19.46 -9.87
N THR A 586 -9.71 -20.73 -9.80
CA THR A 586 -10.72 -21.34 -10.66
C THR A 586 -11.48 -22.45 -9.95
N HIS A 587 -12.67 -22.74 -10.43
CA HIS A 587 -13.47 -23.93 -10.12
C HIS A 587 -13.59 -24.90 -11.30
N LEU A 588 -12.89 -24.61 -12.42
CA LEU A 588 -12.90 -25.41 -13.63
C LEU A 588 -11.94 -26.61 -13.49
N HIS A 589 -12.36 -27.64 -12.73
CA HIS A 589 -11.53 -28.83 -12.48
C HIS A 589 -11.14 -29.60 -13.76
N GLN A 590 -11.85 -29.37 -14.89
CA GLN A 590 -11.49 -29.95 -16.18
C GLN A 590 -10.10 -29.54 -16.64
N LEU A 591 -9.64 -28.34 -16.27
CA LEU A 591 -8.30 -27.84 -16.64
C LEU A 591 -7.17 -28.75 -16.12
N SER A 592 -7.33 -29.36 -14.94
CA SER A 592 -6.32 -30.24 -14.33
C SER A 592 -6.12 -31.58 -15.05
N THR A 593 -7.03 -31.96 -15.95
CA THR A 593 -6.99 -33.20 -16.73
C THR A 593 -6.74 -32.98 -18.22
N MET A 594 -6.73 -31.71 -18.66
CA MET A 594 -6.50 -31.39 -20.08
C MET A 594 -5.03 -31.57 -20.48
N PRO A 595 -4.72 -32.29 -21.54
CA PRO A 595 -3.35 -32.48 -22.05
C PRO A 595 -2.63 -31.16 -22.32
N GLU A 596 -3.38 -30.12 -22.75
CA GLU A 596 -2.86 -28.79 -23.06
C GLU A 596 -2.30 -28.09 -21.82
N ILE A 597 -2.76 -28.47 -20.62
CA ILE A 597 -2.33 -27.92 -19.32
C ILE A 597 -1.35 -28.86 -18.64
N THR A 598 -1.66 -30.16 -18.57
CA THR A 598 -0.80 -31.15 -17.89
C THR A 598 0.59 -31.30 -18.50
N ASN A 599 0.76 -30.98 -19.79
CA ASN A 599 2.03 -30.96 -20.48
C ASN A 599 2.84 -29.66 -20.28
N ILE A 600 2.36 -28.69 -19.51
CA ILE A 600 3.07 -27.46 -19.23
C ILE A 600 3.93 -27.67 -17.95
N ASN A 601 5.25 -27.69 -18.09
CA ASN A 601 6.16 -28.07 -17.00
C ASN A 601 6.28 -27.01 -15.89
N ASN A 602 5.97 -25.73 -16.16
CA ASN A 602 6.14 -24.62 -15.24
C ASN A 602 4.80 -24.13 -14.63
N VAL A 603 3.75 -24.95 -14.69
CA VAL A 603 2.43 -24.67 -14.07
C VAL A 603 2.10 -25.78 -13.08
N VAL A 604 1.60 -25.40 -11.91
CA VAL A 604 1.22 -26.34 -10.84
C VAL A 604 -0.22 -26.16 -10.41
N ASP A 605 -0.87 -27.26 -10.08
CA ASP A 605 -2.21 -27.30 -9.53
C ASP A 605 -2.13 -27.31 -7.99
N LEU A 606 -2.81 -26.37 -7.35
CA LEU A 606 -2.91 -26.28 -5.89
C LEU A 606 -4.38 -26.07 -5.50
N HIS A 607 -4.73 -26.46 -4.28
CA HIS A 607 -6.05 -26.18 -3.73
C HIS A 607 -5.97 -25.80 -2.24
N LEU A 608 -6.97 -25.05 -1.79
CA LEU A 608 -7.16 -24.78 -0.37
C LEU A 608 -7.99 -25.90 0.27
N SER A 609 -7.43 -26.53 1.31
CA SER A 609 -8.05 -27.68 1.95
C SER A 609 -9.37 -27.34 2.62
N VAL A 610 -10.36 -28.18 2.34
CA VAL A 610 -11.69 -28.20 2.96
C VAL A 610 -12.00 -29.63 3.32
N GLU A 611 -12.44 -29.88 4.53
CA GLU A 611 -12.84 -31.19 5.03
C GLU A 611 -14.34 -31.18 5.36
N TYR A 612 -15.02 -32.27 5.05
CA TYR A 612 -16.40 -32.44 5.45
C TYR A 612 -16.44 -33.35 6.69
N ASP A 613 -16.92 -32.79 7.79
CA ASP A 613 -17.16 -33.54 9.03
C ASP A 613 -18.55 -34.20 8.98
N GLU A 614 -18.58 -35.51 8.81
CA GLU A 614 -19.82 -36.29 8.71
C GLU A 614 -20.60 -36.36 10.05
N GLU A 615 -19.92 -36.22 11.20
CA GLU A 615 -20.56 -36.29 12.52
C GLU A 615 -21.33 -35.01 12.83
N SER A 616 -20.76 -33.86 12.52
CA SER A 616 -21.39 -32.55 12.76
C SER A 616 -22.13 -31.98 11.53
N ASP A 617 -22.06 -32.66 10.40
CA ASP A 617 -22.66 -32.23 9.11
C ASP A 617 -22.18 -30.85 8.67
N LYS A 618 -20.86 -30.58 8.85
CA LYS A 618 -20.23 -29.27 8.59
C LYS A 618 -19.04 -29.40 7.68
N LEU A 619 -18.84 -28.35 6.87
CA LEU A 619 -17.59 -28.12 6.12
C LEU A 619 -16.60 -27.37 7.00
N LEU A 620 -15.42 -27.93 7.18
CA LEU A 620 -14.30 -27.32 7.89
C LEU A 620 -13.36 -26.73 6.85
N PHE A 621 -13.25 -25.41 6.84
CA PHE A 621 -12.36 -24.69 5.96
C PHE A 621 -10.99 -24.55 6.62
N ASN A 622 -10.12 -25.53 6.43
CA ASN A 622 -8.75 -25.51 6.98
C ASN A 622 -7.89 -24.43 6.31
N ARG A 623 -8.22 -24.05 5.08
CA ARG A 623 -7.59 -22.98 4.30
C ARG A 623 -6.07 -23.14 4.13
N VAL A 624 -5.56 -24.33 4.27
CA VAL A 624 -4.15 -24.68 4.06
C VAL A 624 -3.97 -25.09 2.60
N LEU A 625 -2.94 -24.54 1.98
CA LEU A 625 -2.59 -24.83 0.59
C LEU A 625 -2.08 -26.29 0.47
N GLN A 626 -2.60 -27.02 -0.50
CA GLN A 626 -2.22 -28.41 -0.80
C GLN A 626 -2.02 -28.61 -2.29
N ALA A 627 -1.22 -29.64 -2.66
CA ALA A 627 -0.95 -30.00 -4.05
C ALA A 627 -2.17 -30.63 -4.73
N GLY A 628 -2.30 -30.41 -6.04
CA GLY A 628 -3.36 -30.94 -6.89
C GLY A 628 -4.64 -30.10 -6.87
N SER A 629 -5.62 -30.48 -7.71
CA SER A 629 -6.87 -29.74 -7.90
C SER A 629 -7.90 -29.92 -6.76
N GLY A 630 -7.62 -30.81 -5.80
CA GLY A 630 -8.58 -31.11 -4.72
C GLY A 630 -9.84 -31.81 -5.22
N SER A 631 -10.86 -31.90 -4.36
CA SER A 631 -12.15 -32.52 -4.72
C SER A 631 -13.06 -31.50 -5.42
N SER A 632 -13.71 -31.93 -6.49
CA SER A 632 -14.65 -31.12 -7.28
C SER A 632 -16.07 -31.06 -6.67
N ILE A 633 -16.36 -31.81 -5.60
CA ILE A 633 -17.71 -32.13 -5.15
C ILE A 633 -17.94 -31.72 -3.70
N TYR A 634 -18.23 -30.44 -3.51
CA TYR A 634 -18.67 -29.94 -2.19
C TYR A 634 -19.94 -29.06 -2.29
N GLY A 635 -20.53 -28.88 -3.48
CA GLY A 635 -21.67 -27.97 -3.64
C GLY A 635 -22.91 -28.40 -2.86
N LEU A 636 -23.24 -29.73 -2.89
CA LEU A 636 -24.38 -30.27 -2.15
C LEU A 636 -24.05 -30.45 -0.66
N GLU A 637 -22.80 -30.76 -0.31
CA GLU A 637 -22.32 -30.83 1.06
C GLU A 637 -22.34 -29.43 1.70
N PHE A 638 -22.03 -28.39 0.92
CA PHE A 638 -22.19 -27.01 1.37
C PHE A 638 -23.64 -26.61 1.58
N ALA A 639 -24.55 -27.00 0.66
CA ALA A 639 -25.99 -26.77 0.80
C ALA A 639 -26.55 -27.53 2.03
N LYS A 640 -26.05 -28.74 2.27
CA LYS A 640 -26.39 -29.54 3.45
C LYS A 640 -25.92 -28.91 4.75
N SER A 641 -24.70 -28.36 4.77
CA SER A 641 -24.17 -27.62 5.94
C SER A 641 -24.93 -26.33 6.27
N LEU A 642 -25.63 -25.78 5.29
CA LEU A 642 -26.54 -24.64 5.47
C LEU A 642 -27.94 -25.04 5.94
N HIS A 643 -28.16 -26.34 6.24
CA HIS A 643 -29.46 -26.90 6.68
C HIS A 643 -30.59 -26.67 5.66
N MET A 644 -30.26 -26.76 4.35
CA MET A 644 -31.30 -26.71 3.32
C MET A 644 -32.25 -27.92 3.46
N ASP A 645 -33.47 -27.74 2.97
CA ASP A 645 -34.53 -28.75 3.04
C ASP A 645 -34.06 -30.10 2.55
N LYS A 646 -34.38 -31.15 3.31
CA LYS A 646 -33.94 -32.52 3.06
C LYS A 646 -34.50 -33.05 1.73
N GLU A 647 -35.77 -32.74 1.41
CA GLU A 647 -36.39 -33.17 0.15
C GLU A 647 -35.68 -32.54 -1.03
N PHE A 648 -35.31 -31.23 -0.93
CA PHE A 648 -34.49 -30.52 -1.93
C PHE A 648 -33.13 -31.21 -2.12
N LEU A 649 -32.45 -31.54 -1.01
CA LEU A 649 -31.12 -32.18 -1.04
C LEU A 649 -31.17 -33.59 -1.64
N ASP A 650 -32.24 -34.37 -1.33
CA ASP A 650 -32.44 -35.71 -1.87
C ASP A 650 -32.72 -35.64 -3.39
N ILE A 651 -33.55 -34.71 -3.85
CA ILE A 651 -33.82 -34.48 -5.26
C ILE A 651 -32.52 -34.07 -5.97
N ALA A 652 -31.76 -33.09 -5.42
CA ALA A 652 -30.53 -32.65 -5.98
C ALA A 652 -29.47 -33.75 -6.07
N ASN A 653 -29.34 -34.60 -5.05
CA ASN A 653 -28.48 -35.78 -5.05
C ASN A 653 -28.87 -36.79 -6.13
N ASN A 654 -30.17 -37.03 -6.28
CA ASN A 654 -30.66 -37.95 -7.30
C ASN A 654 -30.41 -37.40 -8.74
N ILE A 655 -30.58 -36.09 -8.94
CA ILE A 655 -30.26 -35.44 -10.20
C ILE A 655 -28.74 -35.52 -10.43
N ARG A 656 -27.90 -35.20 -9.43
CA ARG A 656 -26.44 -35.33 -9.51
C ARG A 656 -26.00 -36.73 -9.91
N LYS A 657 -26.54 -37.76 -9.26
CA LYS A 657 -26.25 -39.16 -9.59
C LYS A 657 -26.64 -39.52 -11.04
N ARG A 658 -27.76 -39.00 -11.54
CA ARG A 658 -28.21 -39.25 -12.92
C ARG A 658 -27.33 -38.56 -13.96
N LEU A 659 -26.93 -37.28 -13.68
CA LEU A 659 -26.03 -36.52 -14.56
C LEU A 659 -24.61 -37.09 -14.55
N ALA A 660 -24.22 -37.76 -13.47
CA ALA A 660 -22.92 -38.38 -13.30
C ALA A 660 -22.79 -39.78 -13.89
N ASN A 661 -23.87 -40.46 -14.14
CA ASN A 661 -23.82 -41.75 -14.90
C ASN A 661 -23.29 -41.58 -16.33
N ASP A 662 -23.15 -40.34 -16.80
CA ASP A 662 -22.41 -40.02 -18.02
C ASP A 662 -20.89 -39.78 -17.77
N PHE A 663 -20.44 -39.77 -16.52
CA PHE A 663 -19.06 -39.59 -16.08
C PHE A 663 -18.70 -40.54 -14.94
N ASP A 664 -17.84 -41.52 -15.21
CA ASP A 664 -17.39 -42.62 -14.30
C ASP A 664 -16.79 -42.17 -12.92
N GLU A 665 -16.69 -40.89 -12.63
CA GLU A 665 -16.03 -40.37 -11.41
C GLU A 665 -16.89 -40.37 -10.14
N LEU A 666 -18.22 -40.52 -10.24
CA LEU A 666 -19.11 -40.33 -9.09
C LEU A 666 -19.38 -41.57 -8.25
N GLU A 667 -19.19 -42.77 -8.78
CA GLU A 667 -19.29 -44.03 -7.97
C GLU A 667 -18.20 -44.17 -6.92
N LEU A 668 -17.07 -43.48 -7.11
CA LEU A 668 -15.90 -43.54 -6.24
C LEU A 668 -16.00 -42.71 -4.95
N LEU A 669 -16.90 -41.72 -4.90
CA LEU A 669 -16.97 -40.77 -3.79
C LEU A 669 -17.98 -41.13 -2.69
N VAL A 670 -18.88 -42.07 -2.96
CA VAL A 670 -19.94 -42.46 -2.01
C VAL A 670 -19.49 -43.54 -1.00
N LYS A 671 -18.30 -44.19 -1.20
CA LYS A 671 -17.74 -45.18 -0.28
C LYS A 671 -16.23 -45.01 -0.09
N LYS A 672 -15.78 -43.91 0.42
CA LYS A 672 -14.38 -43.76 0.83
C LYS A 672 -14.20 -44.30 2.24
N LYS A 673 -13.88 -45.59 2.37
CA LYS A 673 -13.44 -46.20 3.61
C LYS A 673 -11.94 -45.94 3.73
N LYS A 674 -11.51 -45.19 4.74
CA LYS A 674 -10.07 -44.98 5.01
C LYS A 674 -9.44 -46.29 5.45
N SER A 675 -8.18 -46.50 5.05
CA SER A 675 -7.40 -47.64 5.51
C SER A 675 -7.18 -47.59 7.03
N LYS A 676 -7.27 -48.75 7.71
CA LYS A 676 -6.96 -48.88 9.13
C LYS A 676 -5.46 -48.64 9.44
N TYR A 677 -4.62 -48.66 8.44
CA TYR A 677 -3.15 -48.67 8.59
C TYR A 677 -2.50 -47.32 8.22
N ASN A 678 -3.09 -46.57 7.27
CA ASN A 678 -2.58 -45.29 6.85
C ASN A 678 -3.74 -44.35 6.53
N LYS A 679 -3.77 -43.18 7.19
CA LYS A 679 -4.84 -42.18 7.08
C LYS A 679 -4.95 -41.54 5.69
N ASP A 680 -3.85 -41.63 4.91
CA ASP A 680 -3.76 -40.99 3.58
C ASP A 680 -4.08 -42.00 2.46
N LEU A 681 -4.39 -43.29 2.81
CA LEU A 681 -4.77 -44.32 1.85
C LEU A 681 -6.26 -44.62 1.95
N TYR A 682 -6.96 -44.43 0.86
CA TYR A 682 -8.37 -44.79 0.73
C TYR A 682 -8.55 -46.18 0.10
N VAL A 683 -9.46 -46.95 0.68
CA VAL A 683 -9.84 -48.29 0.15
C VAL A 683 -10.94 -48.07 -0.92
N THR A 684 -10.50 -47.95 -2.17
CA THR A 684 -11.41 -47.58 -3.29
C THR A 684 -11.58 -48.72 -4.28
N LYS A 685 -10.62 -48.93 -5.13
CA LYS A 685 -10.60 -50.01 -6.16
C LYS A 685 -9.44 -50.98 -5.89
N CYS A 686 -9.67 -52.24 -6.21
CA CYS A 686 -8.62 -53.26 -6.23
C CYS A 686 -7.58 -52.88 -7.28
N VAL A 687 -6.30 -52.78 -6.90
CA VAL A 687 -5.20 -52.34 -7.78
C VAL A 687 -4.96 -53.34 -8.91
N ILE A 688 -5.41 -54.61 -8.77
CA ILE A 688 -5.21 -55.68 -9.75
C ILE A 688 -6.36 -55.72 -10.78
N CYS A 689 -7.62 -55.70 -10.36
CA CYS A 689 -8.77 -55.90 -11.26
C CYS A 689 -9.72 -54.71 -11.41
N GLY A 690 -9.49 -53.63 -10.64
CA GLY A 690 -10.36 -52.45 -10.70
C GLY A 690 -11.71 -52.58 -9.99
N ALA A 691 -12.09 -53.77 -9.46
CA ALA A 691 -13.30 -53.98 -8.67
C ALA A 691 -13.24 -53.21 -7.32
N VAL A 692 -14.37 -53.05 -6.63
CA VAL A 692 -14.41 -52.42 -5.30
C VAL A 692 -13.46 -53.16 -4.36
N ALA A 693 -12.58 -52.45 -3.68
CA ALA A 693 -11.66 -53.02 -2.72
C ALA A 693 -12.34 -53.20 -1.34
N ASP A 694 -12.08 -54.33 -0.71
CA ASP A 694 -12.64 -54.67 0.60
C ASP A 694 -11.66 -54.41 1.73
N ASP A 695 -10.35 -54.61 1.50
CA ASP A 695 -9.30 -54.52 2.54
C ASP A 695 -7.97 -54.03 1.93
N VAL A 696 -7.01 -53.75 2.79
CA VAL A 696 -5.67 -53.29 2.44
C VAL A 696 -4.65 -54.33 2.83
N HIS A 697 -3.82 -54.72 1.86
CA HIS A 697 -2.76 -55.71 2.04
C HIS A 697 -1.39 -54.98 2.12
N HIS A 698 -0.47 -55.50 2.97
CA HIS A 698 0.89 -55.04 3.08
C HIS A 698 1.78 -55.80 2.09
N ILE A 699 2.43 -55.10 1.16
CA ILE A 699 3.34 -55.70 0.18
C ILE A 699 4.50 -56.43 0.92
N SER A 700 5.19 -55.69 1.78
CA SER A 700 6.16 -56.28 2.73
C SER A 700 5.46 -56.57 4.03
N HIS A 701 5.48 -57.84 4.42
CA HIS A 701 4.71 -58.34 5.58
C HIS A 701 5.09 -57.63 6.89
N LYS A 702 4.10 -57.35 7.74
CA LYS A 702 4.28 -56.65 9.01
C LYS A 702 5.31 -57.31 9.97
N SER A 703 5.47 -58.62 9.88
CA SER A 703 6.40 -59.36 10.71
C SER A 703 7.88 -59.06 10.45
N LEU A 704 8.16 -58.39 9.33
CA LEU A 704 9.53 -57.99 8.98
C LEU A 704 9.92 -56.63 9.62
N ALA A 705 9.00 -55.95 10.30
CA ALA A 705 9.23 -54.67 10.93
C ALA A 705 9.96 -54.84 12.27
N ASP A 706 10.86 -53.93 12.56
CA ASP A 706 11.52 -53.79 13.86
C ASP A 706 10.60 -53.33 14.99
N GLN A 707 11.09 -53.17 16.21
CA GLN A 707 10.31 -52.72 17.35
C GLN A 707 9.75 -51.30 17.20
N ALA A 708 10.35 -50.47 16.34
CA ALA A 708 9.90 -49.14 16.02
C ALA A 708 8.90 -49.08 14.83
N GLY A 709 8.64 -50.23 14.19
CA GLY A 709 7.68 -50.37 13.08
C GLY A 709 8.32 -50.12 11.69
N PHE A 710 9.64 -50.14 11.55
CA PHE A 710 10.31 -49.94 10.26
C PHE A 710 10.73 -51.24 9.61
N ILE A 711 10.59 -51.32 8.30
CA ILE A 711 11.10 -52.38 7.44
C ILE A 711 12.23 -51.75 6.57
N GLY A 712 13.47 -51.95 6.97
CA GLY A 712 14.62 -51.27 6.34
C GLY A 712 14.51 -49.74 6.52
N HIS A 713 14.26 -49.00 5.45
CA HIS A 713 14.20 -47.53 5.43
C HIS A 713 12.82 -46.92 5.45
N PHE A 714 11.73 -47.73 5.48
CA PHE A 714 10.33 -47.20 5.49
C PHE A 714 9.49 -47.79 6.59
N HIS A 715 8.49 -47.06 7.06
CA HIS A 715 7.57 -47.57 8.08
C HIS A 715 6.60 -48.62 7.45
N LYS A 716 6.30 -49.71 8.17
CA LYS A 716 5.43 -50.82 7.69
C LYS A 716 4.11 -50.32 7.09
N ASP A 717 3.52 -49.25 7.65
CA ASP A 717 2.24 -48.68 7.20
C ASP A 717 2.44 -47.52 6.19
N HIS A 718 3.60 -47.42 5.54
CA HIS A 718 3.86 -46.44 4.48
C HIS A 718 2.92 -46.67 3.30
N LYS A 719 2.37 -45.60 2.70
CA LYS A 719 1.35 -45.67 1.61
C LYS A 719 1.72 -46.58 0.43
N HIS A 720 3.00 -46.66 0.08
CA HIS A 720 3.51 -47.49 -1.03
C HIS A 720 3.84 -48.93 -0.59
N ASN A 721 3.70 -49.24 0.68
CA ASN A 721 3.72 -50.64 1.20
C ASN A 721 2.31 -51.20 1.36
N LEU A 722 1.29 -50.43 1.01
CA LEU A 722 -0.11 -50.76 1.22
C LEU A 722 -0.87 -50.75 -0.13
N ILE A 723 -1.58 -51.82 -0.43
CA ILE A 723 -2.40 -51.93 -1.63
C ILE A 723 -3.85 -52.29 -1.29
N PRO A 724 -4.86 -51.53 -1.82
CA PRO A 724 -6.26 -51.91 -1.68
C PRO A 724 -6.59 -53.09 -2.61
N LEU A 725 -7.22 -54.11 -2.08
CA LEU A 725 -7.59 -55.35 -2.81
C LEU A 725 -9.03 -55.74 -2.57
N CYS A 726 -9.67 -56.32 -3.59
CA CYS A 726 -10.91 -57.05 -3.38
C CYS A 726 -10.66 -58.39 -2.63
N LYS A 727 -11.65 -58.94 -2.06
CA LYS A 727 -11.58 -60.16 -1.23
C LYS A 727 -10.95 -61.32 -1.98
N GLU A 728 -11.21 -61.41 -3.28
CA GLU A 728 -10.67 -62.48 -4.13
C GLU A 728 -9.18 -62.36 -4.33
N HIS A 729 -8.68 -61.21 -4.78
CA HIS A 729 -7.24 -61.00 -4.97
C HIS A 729 -6.46 -60.96 -3.64
N HIS A 730 -7.09 -60.51 -2.57
CA HIS A 730 -6.49 -60.57 -1.24
C HIS A 730 -6.25 -62.02 -0.79
N ASN A 731 -7.19 -62.91 -1.04
CA ASN A 731 -7.06 -64.34 -0.78
C ASN A 731 -6.02 -64.99 -1.71
N GLN A 732 -6.01 -64.66 -3.00
CA GLN A 732 -5.04 -65.21 -3.96
C GLN A 732 -3.59 -64.87 -3.60
N ILE A 733 -3.35 -63.69 -3.05
CA ILE A 733 -2.02 -63.31 -2.56
C ILE A 733 -1.67 -64.11 -1.31
N HIS A 734 -2.60 -64.29 -0.36
CA HIS A 734 -2.36 -65.10 0.82
C HIS A 734 -2.18 -66.59 0.48
N ASP A 735 -2.83 -67.10 -0.56
CA ASP A 735 -2.67 -68.46 -1.07
C ASP A 735 -1.38 -68.66 -1.90
N GLY A 736 -0.62 -67.59 -2.12
CA GLY A 736 0.63 -67.60 -2.92
C GLY A 736 0.40 -67.78 -4.43
N LYS A 737 -0.83 -67.57 -4.93
CA LYS A 737 -1.18 -67.62 -6.37
C LYS A 737 -0.75 -66.34 -7.11
N ILE A 738 -0.68 -65.23 -6.37
CA ILE A 738 -0.22 -63.93 -6.85
C ILE A 738 0.88 -63.46 -5.92
N LYS A 739 2.03 -63.14 -6.51
CA LYS A 739 3.17 -62.52 -5.81
C LYS A 739 3.26 -61.08 -6.20
N VAL A 740 3.22 -60.14 -5.26
CA VAL A 740 3.34 -58.71 -5.48
C VAL A 740 4.75 -58.28 -5.11
N ASP A 741 5.49 -57.70 -6.07
CA ASP A 741 6.86 -57.28 -5.88
C ASP A 741 6.97 -55.80 -5.47
N GLY A 742 5.98 -54.98 -5.72
CA GLY A 742 5.94 -53.56 -5.30
C GLY A 742 5.49 -52.59 -6.42
N PHE A 743 5.64 -51.30 -6.15
CA PHE A 743 5.37 -50.29 -7.15
C PHE A 743 6.64 -49.95 -7.93
N VAL A 744 6.53 -49.89 -9.26
CA VAL A 744 7.62 -49.52 -10.16
C VAL A 744 7.19 -48.34 -11.01
N MET A 745 8.08 -47.37 -11.19
CA MET A 745 7.82 -46.23 -12.06
C MET A 745 7.95 -46.61 -13.53
N THR A 746 6.90 -46.47 -14.29
CA THR A 746 6.88 -46.74 -15.75
C THR A 746 6.67 -45.45 -16.51
N SER A 747 6.78 -45.48 -17.85
CA SER A 747 6.47 -44.31 -18.70
C SER A 747 5.01 -43.85 -18.64
N LYS A 748 4.14 -44.64 -17.99
CA LYS A 748 2.71 -44.30 -17.73
C LYS A 748 2.40 -43.91 -16.29
N GLY A 749 3.45 -43.82 -15.44
CA GLY A 749 3.33 -43.51 -14.03
C GLY A 749 3.71 -44.67 -13.12
N LEU A 750 3.30 -44.58 -11.86
CA LEU A 750 3.55 -45.59 -10.84
C LEU A 750 2.60 -46.78 -11.01
N GLU A 751 3.15 -47.95 -11.40
CA GLU A 751 2.37 -49.17 -11.65
C GLU A 751 2.77 -50.25 -10.67
N LEU A 752 1.77 -51.10 -10.25
CA LEU A 752 2.02 -52.25 -9.37
C LEU A 752 2.58 -53.40 -10.19
N GLN A 753 3.72 -53.94 -9.78
CA GLN A 753 4.32 -55.11 -10.38
C GLN A 753 3.93 -56.34 -9.58
N TYR A 754 3.34 -57.32 -10.24
CA TYR A 754 2.92 -58.62 -9.67
C TYR A 754 3.01 -59.71 -10.70
N GLU A 755 3.26 -60.95 -10.21
CA GLU A 755 3.35 -62.16 -11.02
C GLU A 755 2.23 -63.16 -10.55
N GLU A 756 1.49 -63.69 -11.53
CA GLU A 756 0.58 -64.82 -11.27
C GLU A 756 1.36 -66.13 -11.33
N GLN A 757 1.42 -66.87 -10.24
CA GLN A 757 2.03 -68.17 -10.17
C GLN A 757 1.05 -69.21 -10.66
N LEU A 758 1.15 -69.61 -11.96
CA LEU A 758 0.47 -70.79 -12.50
C LEU A 758 0.87 -72.04 -11.72
N SER A 759 -0.09 -72.71 -11.09
CA SER A 759 0.10 -73.94 -10.35
C SER A 759 0.81 -74.97 -11.22
N LYS A 760 2.05 -75.31 -10.91
CA LYS A 760 2.74 -76.47 -11.48
C LYS A 760 2.11 -77.76 -10.90
N PRO A 761 1.87 -78.84 -11.69
CA PRO A 761 1.38 -80.07 -11.23
C PRO A 761 2.46 -80.73 -10.29
N LYS A 762 2.01 -81.43 -9.28
CA LYS A 762 2.81 -82.26 -8.38
C LYS A 762 3.65 -83.25 -9.19
N MET A 763 4.96 -83.18 -9.11
CA MET A 763 5.87 -84.31 -9.46
C MET A 763 6.56 -84.81 -8.20
N GLU A 764 6.60 -86.19 -8.20
CA GLU A 764 7.06 -87.08 -7.13
C GLU A 764 8.53 -86.89 -6.80
N VAL A 765 8.81 -87.22 -5.55
CA VAL A 765 10.11 -87.35 -4.89
C VAL A 765 11.03 -88.33 -5.66
N ILE A 766 12.21 -87.93 -6.08
CA ILE A 766 13.36 -88.84 -6.29
C ILE A 766 14.56 -88.19 -5.61
N GLU A 767 15.22 -89.13 -4.84
CA GLU A 767 16.36 -88.90 -3.96
C GLU A 767 17.63 -88.39 -4.66
N GLU A 768 18.49 -87.81 -3.83
CA GLU A 768 19.82 -87.25 -4.10
C GLU A 768 20.76 -88.19 -4.82
N PRO A 769 21.90 -87.71 -5.36
CA PRO A 769 23.15 -87.87 -4.60
C PRO A 769 24.04 -86.62 -4.57
N GLU A 770 24.77 -86.64 -3.42
CA GLU A 770 25.97 -85.84 -3.12
C GLU A 770 27.00 -85.82 -4.23
N ILE A 771 27.73 -84.75 -4.44
CA ILE A 771 29.16 -84.72 -4.71
C ILE A 771 29.74 -83.27 -4.55
N ASN A 772 30.66 -83.22 -3.58
CA ASN A 772 31.94 -82.55 -3.47
C ASN A 772 32.29 -81.17 -3.99
N VAL A 773 32.64 -80.39 -3.02
CA VAL A 773 33.69 -79.35 -2.88
C VAL A 773 34.85 -79.46 -3.87
N ILE A 774 35.16 -78.31 -4.54
CA ILE A 774 36.58 -77.93 -4.81
C ILE A 774 36.68 -76.41 -4.62
N GLN A 775 37.50 -76.05 -3.63
CA GLN A 775 38.09 -74.71 -3.49
C GLN A 775 39.11 -74.45 -4.58
N GLU A 776 39.13 -73.28 -5.10
CA GLU A 776 40.40 -72.67 -5.56
C GLU A 776 40.38 -71.12 -5.33
N GLN A 777 41.39 -70.82 -4.50
CA GLN A 777 41.90 -69.47 -4.26
C GLN A 777 42.82 -69.04 -5.41
N GLN A 778 42.83 -67.72 -5.66
CA GLN A 778 44.06 -66.93 -5.89
C GLN A 778 43.62 -65.51 -6.23
N LYS A 779 43.93 -64.54 -5.40
CA LYS A 779 45.07 -63.62 -5.25
C LYS A 779 45.04 -62.45 -6.18
N GLU A 780 44.88 -61.31 -5.53
CA GLU A 780 45.70 -60.08 -5.52
C GLU A 780 46.34 -59.63 -6.83
N GLU A 781 46.03 -58.36 -7.15
CA GLU A 781 47.09 -57.36 -7.22
C GLU A 781 46.51 -55.91 -7.31
N GLU A 782 47.10 -55.08 -6.45
CA GLU A 782 47.05 -53.60 -6.44
C GLU A 782 47.68 -53.06 -7.73
N GLU A 783 47.15 -51.92 -8.21
CA GLU A 783 48.05 -50.86 -8.70
C GLU A 783 47.26 -49.53 -8.82
N ALA A 784 47.73 -48.55 -8.04
CA ALA A 784 47.51 -47.13 -8.27
C ALA A 784 48.54 -46.60 -9.27
N PRO A 785 48.24 -45.62 -10.03
CA PRO A 785 49.23 -44.61 -10.33
C PRO A 785 48.74 -43.12 -10.25
N LYS A 786 49.58 -42.39 -9.56
CA LYS A 786 50.23 -41.10 -9.89
C LYS A 786 49.51 -39.95 -10.46
N LYS A 787 49.56 -38.87 -9.67
CA LYS A 787 49.60 -37.46 -10.03
C LYS A 787 50.46 -37.12 -11.23
N VAL A 788 49.98 -36.26 -12.10
CA VAL A 788 50.83 -35.31 -12.85
C VAL A 788 50.20 -33.93 -12.81
N LEU A 789 50.94 -33.00 -12.23
CA LEU A 789 50.88 -31.55 -12.38
C LEU A 789 51.42 -31.17 -13.77
N LEU A 790 50.87 -30.08 -14.34
CA LEU A 790 51.54 -28.99 -15.07
C LEU A 790 50.49 -28.13 -15.71
N ASP A 791 50.30 -26.95 -15.23
CA ASP A 791 50.74 -25.60 -15.61
C ASP A 791 50.49 -25.20 -17.09
N ASP A 792 49.96 -23.96 -17.17
CA ASP A 792 50.02 -23.01 -18.28
C ASP A 792 49.08 -23.19 -19.52
N TRP A 793 48.02 -22.46 -19.57
CA TRP A 793 47.83 -21.23 -20.41
C TRP A 793 46.54 -20.54 -20.07
#